data_23dc924d6bc108c6a45a7d1b0f2ef24e
#
_entry.id   23dc924d6bc108c6a45a7d1b0f2ef24e
#
_cell.length_a   1.000
_cell.length_b   1.000
_cell.length_c   1.000
_cell.angle_alpha   90.00
_cell.angle_beta   90.00
_cell.angle_gamma   90.00
#
_symmetry.space_group_name_H-M   'P 1'
#
loop_
_entity.id
_entity.type
_entity.pdbx_description
1 polymer ?
#
loop_
_entity_poly.entity_id
_entity_poly.type
_entity_poly.pdbx_seq_one_letter_code
_entity_poly.pdbx_strand_id
1 'polypeptide(L)'
;MSEKKLCRKGGNMRKLLLLFLFSALLLLSACTTATTPSTPPAQTPYRVLINGDASVDVSKVVSAITAESGKMVNIFTDQREASPAELVFGDTSREVSGLAAAALESAISDAEDADVGYAIYKTEDGSVGVVWSERESAKLAVATFAAEYASVSLLSEKPSGVIATHVFNLDDYLYEIAWADVEAEASPEVVEALKTIYEFFDGSAIVDWLASLWEPYNCVCGECLDKNAQIACYGGAFYYAISSRDNAEFLPDVESTAQALGILENNGAFDDYRDKYQNAISDRTKELIVRFCQQLQSEEDGYFYHPQWGSNVGIARSGRDLNWAIRLIEDCGAEPLYPTALDRLRGGGVSSELHLTSPLTHSAARSAVTAVSSFSDYLKDADTYMSWLRYVTRNIHENTDGAHTINSVRQQIQAAGYLEMTVDYLDQKLDELYAEMSAAYAADPVNNPRPTGLWQRHVDYNAVWGLLKLASLYSSCNRQLKYPVEAMRTCVGVILLDADEYSSYYMNDVYNQWSAASSLLANAKKYNPHLVAEMQEIAKENAPEMIANSIRKLAKFKQADGTFGYIQGTSSPYTQGVHVSLGLPEGDVNATALAGSMYRCCFTVLGYDVVMLCDYRDGARFLAEIERKTNEAYGTQSE
;
A
#
# COMPACT_ATOMS: atom_id res chain seq x y z
N MET A 1 -5.11 -27.55 38.82
CA MET A 1 -6.18 -27.82 37.86
C MET A 1 -6.11 -26.73 36.82
N SER A 2 -5.73 -26.88 35.70
CA SER A 2 -5.52 -27.78 34.59
C SER A 2 -5.41 -26.92 33.35
N GLU A 3 -4.26 -26.94 32.71
CA GLU A 3 -4.03 -26.95 31.27
C GLU A 3 -5.23 -26.72 30.35
N LYS A 4 -5.13 -25.65 29.53
CA LYS A 4 -5.50 -25.58 28.11
C LYS A 4 -5.47 -24.13 27.62
N LYS A 5 -4.36 -23.67 27.12
CA LYS A 5 -4.30 -22.58 26.11
C LYS A 5 -2.92 -22.56 25.46
N LEU A 6 -2.73 -23.45 24.52
CA LEU A 6 -1.74 -23.31 23.47
C LEU A 6 -2.24 -24.14 22.28
N CYS A 7 -2.87 -23.51 21.32
CA CYS A 7 -3.01 -23.95 19.93
C CYS A 7 -3.98 -23.05 19.19
N ARG A 8 -3.50 -21.96 18.62
CA ARG A 8 -4.12 -21.29 17.45
C ARG A 8 -3.06 -20.50 16.69
N LYS A 9 -2.18 -21.24 16.04
CA LYS A 9 -1.43 -20.81 14.86
C LYS A 9 -1.20 -22.08 14.04
N GLY A 10 -2.12 -22.38 13.14
CA GLY A 10 -2.06 -23.62 12.35
C GLY A 10 -3.23 -23.85 11.41
N GLY A 11 -3.94 -22.79 10.96
CA GLY A 11 -5.09 -22.93 10.07
C GLY A 11 -4.70 -23.38 8.65
N ASN A 12 -3.72 -22.76 8.07
CA ASN A 12 -3.40 -22.95 6.64
C ASN A 12 -2.61 -24.23 6.33
N MET A 13 -1.90 -24.79 7.31
CA MET A 13 -1.19 -26.06 7.10
C MET A 13 -2.08 -27.31 7.16
N ARG A 14 -3.32 -27.20 7.66
CA ARG A 14 -4.24 -28.36 7.78
C ARG A 14 -5.01 -28.66 6.50
N LYS A 15 -5.31 -27.69 5.64
CA LYS A 15 -6.02 -27.95 4.37
C LYS A 15 -5.09 -28.57 3.33
N LEU A 16 -3.83 -28.18 3.28
CA LEU A 16 -2.81 -28.87 2.47
C LEU A 16 -2.57 -30.32 2.97
N LEU A 17 -2.64 -30.55 4.30
CA LEU A 17 -2.44 -31.89 4.88
C LEU A 17 -3.62 -32.85 4.64
N LEU A 18 -4.84 -32.35 4.46
CA LEU A 18 -6.01 -33.18 4.17
C LEU A 18 -6.04 -33.70 2.73
N LEU A 19 -5.50 -32.96 1.75
CA LEU A 19 -5.24 -33.49 0.40
C LEU A 19 -4.13 -34.57 0.42
N PHE A 20 -3.12 -34.43 1.28
CA PHE A 20 -2.03 -35.40 1.44
C PHE A 20 -2.47 -36.73 2.12
N LEU A 21 -3.48 -36.71 3.00
CA LEU A 21 -3.94 -37.90 3.71
C LEU A 21 -4.83 -38.84 2.88
N PHE A 22 -5.46 -38.34 1.81
CA PHE A 22 -6.25 -39.21 0.91
C PHE A 22 -5.40 -40.00 -0.09
N SER A 23 -4.19 -39.52 -0.43
CA SER A 23 -3.26 -40.23 -1.32
C SER A 23 -2.42 -41.31 -0.60
N ALA A 24 -2.26 -41.21 0.72
CA ALA A 24 -1.42 -42.13 1.50
C ALA A 24 -2.13 -43.42 1.94
N LEU A 25 -3.46 -43.54 1.78
CA LEU A 25 -4.23 -44.75 2.22
C LEU A 25 -4.44 -45.81 1.13
N LEU A 26 -3.91 -45.64 -0.08
CA LEU A 26 -4.04 -46.59 -1.20
C LEU A 26 -2.80 -47.44 -1.47
N LEU A 27 -1.74 -47.35 -0.66
CA LEU A 27 -0.45 -48.02 -0.88
C LEU A 27 -0.11 -49.14 0.14
N LEU A 28 -1.08 -49.68 0.85
CA LEU A 28 -0.85 -50.81 1.78
C LEU A 28 -1.70 -52.00 1.43
N SER A 29 -1.44 -52.63 0.26
CA SER A 29 -1.84 -54.04 0.05
C SER A 29 -1.19 -54.62 -1.20
N ALA A 30 0.02 -55.09 -1.09
CA ALA A 30 0.54 -56.22 -1.89
C ALA A 30 1.92 -56.63 -1.35
N CYS A 31 1.95 -57.59 -0.46
CA CYS A 31 3.16 -58.36 -0.15
C CYS A 31 3.07 -59.71 -0.88
N THR A 32 4.24 -60.10 -1.38
CA THR A 32 4.74 -61.45 -1.71
C THR A 32 4.83 -61.84 -3.18
N THR A 33 6.05 -61.68 -3.70
CA THR A 33 6.82 -62.85 -4.22
C THR A 33 8.28 -62.43 -4.38
N ALA A 34 9.19 -63.14 -3.73
CA ALA A 34 10.62 -62.91 -3.83
C ALA A 34 11.15 -63.35 -5.21
N THR A 35 11.53 -62.37 -6.01
CA THR A 35 12.45 -62.58 -7.14
C THR A 35 13.74 -61.81 -6.81
N THR A 36 14.87 -62.48 -6.97
CA THR A 36 16.21 -61.91 -6.81
C THR A 36 16.33 -60.55 -7.45
N PRO A 37 16.80 -59.50 -6.71
CA PRO A 37 16.96 -58.17 -7.32
C PRO A 37 18.11 -58.20 -8.30
N SER A 38 17.81 -58.07 -9.58
CA SER A 38 18.77 -57.58 -10.56
C SER A 38 19.08 -56.14 -10.11
N THR A 39 20.33 -55.87 -9.78
CA THR A 39 20.80 -54.50 -9.49
C THR A 39 20.38 -53.61 -10.64
N PRO A 40 19.53 -52.57 -10.43
CA PRO A 40 19.21 -51.62 -11.51
C PRO A 40 20.52 -50.99 -12.00
N PRO A 41 20.69 -50.70 -13.29
CA PRO A 41 21.83 -49.95 -13.77
C PRO A 41 21.92 -48.66 -12.95
N ALA A 42 23.12 -48.30 -12.50
CA ALA A 42 23.36 -47.14 -11.70
C ALA A 42 22.80 -45.89 -12.42
N GLN A 43 21.63 -45.45 -12.03
CA GLN A 43 20.97 -44.30 -12.62
C GLN A 43 21.85 -43.07 -12.40
N THR A 44 22.16 -42.37 -13.47
CA THR A 44 22.89 -41.12 -13.41
C THR A 44 21.96 -40.07 -12.78
N PRO A 45 22.35 -39.40 -11.69
CA PRO A 45 21.46 -38.40 -11.08
C PRO A 45 21.22 -37.27 -12.08
N TYR A 46 19.99 -36.77 -12.09
CA TYR A 46 19.66 -35.61 -12.90
C TYR A 46 20.55 -34.41 -12.57
N ARG A 47 20.86 -33.64 -13.58
CA ARG A 47 21.46 -32.31 -13.47
C ARG A 47 20.35 -31.29 -13.72
N VAL A 48 20.24 -30.27 -12.85
CA VAL A 48 19.22 -29.21 -12.97
C VAL A 48 19.82 -28.02 -13.71
N LEU A 49 19.13 -27.57 -14.76
CA LEU A 49 19.46 -26.35 -15.50
C LEU A 49 18.30 -25.36 -15.37
N ILE A 50 18.65 -24.09 -15.21
CA ILE A 50 17.71 -22.97 -15.26
C ILE A 50 18.20 -21.95 -16.29
N ASN A 51 17.28 -21.21 -16.89
CA ASN A 51 17.59 -20.20 -17.92
C ASN A 51 18.31 -18.94 -17.42
N GLY A 52 18.76 -18.92 -16.17
CA GLY A 52 19.40 -17.73 -15.55
C GLY A 52 18.39 -16.77 -14.93
N ASP A 53 17.09 -17.01 -15.07
CA ASP A 53 16.05 -16.24 -14.39
C ASP A 53 16.04 -16.59 -12.89
N ALA A 54 16.49 -15.66 -12.06
CA ALA A 54 16.54 -15.81 -10.60
C ALA A 54 15.16 -15.84 -9.93
N SER A 55 14.08 -15.58 -10.68
CA SER A 55 12.71 -15.54 -10.14
C SER A 55 12.15 -16.94 -9.81
N VAL A 56 12.78 -18.01 -10.28
CA VAL A 56 12.30 -19.39 -10.14
C VAL A 56 13.10 -20.15 -9.09
N ASP A 57 12.46 -20.49 -7.98
CA ASP A 57 13.06 -21.28 -6.90
C ASP A 57 12.86 -22.80 -7.12
N VAL A 58 13.87 -23.47 -7.64
CA VAL A 58 13.91 -24.94 -7.85
C VAL A 58 14.47 -25.70 -6.63
N SER A 59 14.68 -25.07 -5.51
CA SER A 59 15.31 -25.68 -4.31
C SER A 59 14.58 -26.93 -3.81
N LYS A 60 13.26 -26.95 -3.87
CA LYS A 60 12.42 -28.08 -3.48
C LYS A 60 12.62 -29.27 -4.42
N VAL A 61 12.74 -29.03 -5.73
CA VAL A 61 13.04 -30.05 -6.74
C VAL A 61 14.40 -30.67 -6.46
N VAL A 62 15.43 -29.81 -6.30
CA VAL A 62 16.80 -30.25 -6.01
C VAL A 62 16.85 -31.08 -4.72
N SER A 63 16.14 -30.64 -3.68
CA SER A 63 16.08 -31.35 -2.40
C SER A 63 15.43 -32.72 -2.53
N ALA A 64 14.33 -32.85 -3.27
CA ALA A 64 13.62 -34.11 -3.49
C ALA A 64 14.49 -35.12 -4.26
N ILE A 65 15.08 -34.70 -5.39
CA ILE A 65 15.96 -35.55 -6.20
C ILE A 65 17.23 -35.96 -5.42
N THR A 66 17.81 -35.04 -4.66
CA THR A 66 18.98 -35.32 -3.80
C THR A 66 18.64 -36.35 -2.74
N ALA A 67 17.49 -36.24 -2.08
CA ALA A 67 17.05 -37.15 -1.03
C ALA A 67 16.82 -38.58 -1.59
N GLU A 68 16.21 -38.71 -2.77
CA GLU A 68 15.96 -40.01 -3.40
C GLU A 68 17.24 -40.65 -3.94
N SER A 69 18.07 -39.86 -4.66
CA SER A 69 19.28 -40.38 -5.31
C SER A 69 20.45 -40.62 -4.36
N GLY A 70 20.42 -40.02 -3.18
CA GLY A 70 21.56 -40.02 -2.23
C GLY A 70 22.80 -39.26 -2.75
N LYS A 71 22.66 -38.52 -3.82
CA LYS A 71 23.77 -37.74 -4.46
C LYS A 71 23.37 -36.27 -4.58
N MET A 72 24.35 -35.41 -4.35
CA MET A 72 24.15 -33.96 -4.51
C MET A 72 23.82 -33.63 -5.97
N VAL A 73 22.73 -32.93 -6.16
CA VAL A 73 22.28 -32.39 -7.44
C VAL A 73 22.66 -30.89 -7.51
N ASN A 74 23.37 -30.51 -8.55
CA ASN A 74 23.82 -29.12 -8.72
C ASN A 74 22.94 -28.39 -9.75
N ILE A 75 22.75 -27.10 -9.53
CA ILE A 75 22.06 -26.20 -10.44
C ILE A 75 23.09 -25.55 -11.37
N PHE A 76 22.80 -25.48 -12.65
CA PHE A 76 23.63 -24.90 -13.69
C PHE A 76 22.79 -24.00 -14.62
N THR A 77 23.46 -23.17 -15.40
CA THR A 77 22.86 -22.49 -16.56
C THR A 77 23.05 -23.31 -17.84
N ASP A 78 22.30 -22.99 -18.87
CA ASP A 78 22.32 -23.67 -20.15
C ASP A 78 23.60 -23.43 -21.00
N GLN A 79 24.50 -22.56 -20.55
CA GLN A 79 25.82 -22.36 -21.15
C GLN A 79 26.74 -23.60 -21.00
N ARG A 80 26.37 -24.55 -20.17
CA ARG A 80 27.10 -25.79 -19.96
C ARG A 80 26.79 -26.78 -21.08
N GLU A 81 27.76 -27.64 -21.45
CA GLU A 81 27.54 -28.71 -22.45
C GLU A 81 26.34 -29.60 -22.03
N ALA A 82 25.55 -29.98 -23.03
CA ALA A 82 24.41 -30.86 -22.85
C ALA A 82 24.84 -32.25 -22.32
N SER A 83 23.99 -32.84 -21.50
CA SER A 83 24.19 -34.17 -20.91
C SER A 83 22.86 -34.93 -20.94
N PRO A 84 22.86 -36.26 -21.11
CA PRO A 84 21.63 -37.02 -20.96
C PRO A 84 21.00 -36.84 -19.56
N ALA A 85 19.69 -36.96 -19.49
CA ALA A 85 18.92 -36.90 -18.26
C ALA A 85 19.10 -35.57 -17.50
N GLU A 86 18.93 -34.45 -18.17
CA GLU A 86 18.86 -33.10 -17.56
C GLU A 86 17.42 -32.79 -17.14
N LEU A 87 17.26 -32.07 -16.01
CA LEU A 87 16.02 -31.36 -15.64
C LEU A 87 16.18 -29.89 -16.00
N VAL A 88 15.40 -29.43 -16.95
CA VAL A 88 15.56 -28.11 -17.57
C VAL A 88 14.34 -27.25 -17.26
N PHE A 89 14.55 -26.11 -16.61
CA PHE A 89 13.52 -25.16 -16.21
C PHE A 89 13.64 -23.86 -16.99
N GLY A 90 12.57 -23.46 -17.65
CA GLY A 90 12.45 -22.26 -18.43
C GLY A 90 12.91 -22.43 -19.89
N ASP A 91 12.89 -21.32 -20.63
CA ASP A 91 13.34 -21.26 -22.01
C ASP A 91 14.88 -21.25 -22.07
N THR A 92 15.45 -22.36 -22.52
CA THR A 92 16.89 -22.59 -22.60
C THR A 92 17.29 -23.02 -24.00
N SER A 93 18.60 -23.08 -24.27
CA SER A 93 19.14 -23.62 -25.53
C SER A 93 18.98 -25.15 -25.70
N ARG A 94 18.34 -25.82 -24.74
CA ARG A 94 18.14 -27.29 -24.79
C ARG A 94 16.97 -27.68 -25.67
N GLU A 95 17.15 -28.75 -26.48
CA GLU A 95 16.11 -29.30 -27.34
C GLU A 95 14.80 -29.59 -26.56
N VAL A 96 14.92 -30.11 -25.34
CA VAL A 96 13.74 -30.42 -24.50
C VAL A 96 12.95 -29.17 -24.10
N SER A 97 13.58 -28.00 -23.93
CA SER A 97 12.87 -26.73 -23.74
C SER A 97 12.04 -26.36 -24.97
N GLY A 98 12.62 -26.44 -26.15
CA GLY A 98 11.89 -26.15 -27.40
C GLY A 98 10.70 -27.09 -27.63
N LEU A 99 10.85 -28.38 -27.32
CA LEU A 99 9.75 -29.36 -27.40
C LEU A 99 8.65 -29.08 -26.37
N ALA A 100 9.03 -28.71 -25.14
CA ALA A 100 8.08 -28.32 -24.11
C ALA A 100 7.36 -27.01 -24.48
N ALA A 101 8.07 -26.02 -25.02
CA ALA A 101 7.49 -24.76 -25.48
C ALA A 101 6.48 -24.98 -26.62
N ALA A 102 6.80 -25.82 -27.61
CA ALA A 102 5.88 -26.15 -28.69
C ALA A 102 4.61 -26.87 -28.16
N ALA A 103 4.76 -27.74 -27.15
CA ALA A 103 3.62 -28.41 -26.51
C ALA A 103 2.73 -27.42 -25.75
N LEU A 104 3.32 -26.44 -25.08
CA LEU A 104 2.62 -25.36 -24.40
C LEU A 104 1.86 -24.47 -25.37
N GLU A 105 2.51 -24.01 -26.44
CA GLU A 105 1.90 -23.17 -27.47
C GLU A 105 0.69 -23.87 -28.12
N SER A 106 0.81 -25.18 -28.40
CA SER A 106 -0.32 -25.96 -28.90
C SER A 106 -1.45 -26.02 -27.86
N ALA A 107 -1.13 -26.28 -26.60
CA ALA A 107 -2.16 -26.37 -25.55
C ALA A 107 -2.89 -25.04 -25.31
N ILE A 108 -2.20 -23.91 -25.35
CA ILE A 108 -2.83 -22.57 -25.27
C ILE A 108 -3.70 -22.32 -26.49
N SER A 109 -3.20 -22.65 -27.70
CA SER A 109 -3.95 -22.45 -28.96
C SER A 109 -5.21 -23.32 -29.04
N ASP A 110 -5.21 -24.49 -28.41
CA ASP A 110 -6.34 -25.43 -28.41
C ASP A 110 -7.38 -25.12 -27.33
N ALA A 111 -7.04 -24.27 -26.37
CA ALA A 111 -7.93 -23.86 -25.29
C ALA A 111 -8.72 -22.59 -25.67
N GLU A 112 -10.04 -22.59 -25.37
CA GLU A 112 -10.93 -21.50 -25.77
C GLU A 112 -10.69 -20.21 -24.96
N ASP A 113 -10.34 -20.34 -23.68
CA ASP A 113 -10.27 -19.22 -22.71
C ASP A 113 -8.94 -19.15 -21.94
N ALA A 114 -7.89 -19.83 -22.39
CA ALA A 114 -6.59 -19.80 -21.72
C ALA A 114 -5.58 -18.93 -22.52
N ASP A 115 -4.80 -18.13 -21.80
CA ASP A 115 -3.75 -17.28 -22.36
C ASP A 115 -2.35 -17.60 -21.83
N VAL A 116 -2.27 -18.33 -20.72
CA VAL A 116 -1.02 -18.72 -20.08
C VAL A 116 -1.03 -20.18 -19.63
N GLY A 117 0.15 -20.70 -19.29
CA GLY A 117 0.27 -22.04 -18.77
C GLY A 117 1.71 -22.54 -18.68
N TYR A 118 1.84 -23.85 -18.42
CA TYR A 118 3.11 -24.56 -18.45
C TYR A 118 2.98 -25.92 -19.11
N ALA A 119 4.12 -26.44 -19.61
CA ALA A 119 4.24 -27.79 -20.12
C ALA A 119 5.46 -28.51 -19.53
N ILE A 120 5.31 -29.81 -19.32
CA ILE A 120 6.36 -30.74 -18.91
C ILE A 120 6.52 -31.75 -20.03
N TYR A 121 7.72 -31.84 -20.59
CA TYR A 121 8.04 -32.73 -21.70
C TYR A 121 9.26 -33.58 -21.38
N LYS A 122 9.29 -34.84 -21.82
CA LYS A 122 10.41 -35.76 -21.66
C LYS A 122 10.91 -36.23 -23.02
N THR A 123 12.22 -36.18 -23.24
CA THR A 123 12.90 -36.73 -24.43
C THR A 123 13.30 -38.19 -24.26
N GLU A 124 13.68 -38.87 -25.33
CA GLU A 124 14.11 -40.27 -25.31
C GLU A 124 15.40 -40.51 -24.51
N ASP A 125 16.29 -39.51 -24.45
CA ASP A 125 17.53 -39.55 -23.67
C ASP A 125 17.27 -39.38 -22.14
N GLY A 126 16.02 -39.15 -21.75
CA GLY A 126 15.58 -39.02 -20.37
C GLY A 126 15.62 -37.58 -19.84
N SER A 127 15.97 -36.59 -20.65
CA SER A 127 15.91 -35.19 -20.25
C SER A 127 14.44 -34.73 -20.13
N VAL A 128 14.16 -33.85 -19.13
CA VAL A 128 12.83 -33.33 -18.86
C VAL A 128 12.86 -31.82 -18.88
N GLY A 129 12.05 -31.20 -19.75
CA GLY A 129 11.85 -29.75 -19.84
C GLY A 129 10.56 -29.33 -19.12
N VAL A 130 10.64 -28.28 -18.35
CA VAL A 130 9.52 -27.58 -17.72
C VAL A 130 9.54 -26.15 -18.20
N VAL A 131 8.55 -25.77 -19.01
CA VAL A 131 8.49 -24.45 -19.65
C VAL A 131 7.14 -23.81 -19.34
N TRP A 132 7.13 -22.50 -19.24
CA TRP A 132 5.98 -21.67 -18.90
C TRP A 132 5.92 -20.41 -19.77
N SER A 133 4.75 -19.84 -19.91
CA SER A 133 4.52 -18.64 -20.73
C SER A 133 4.67 -17.34 -19.93
N GLU A 134 4.47 -17.39 -18.57
CA GLU A 134 4.38 -16.22 -17.74
C GLU A 134 4.79 -16.57 -16.29
N ARG A 135 5.05 -15.54 -15.47
CA ARG A 135 5.56 -15.64 -14.11
C ARG A 135 4.71 -16.52 -13.17
N GLU A 136 3.38 -16.35 -13.17
CA GLU A 136 2.53 -17.14 -12.28
C GLU A 136 2.44 -18.60 -12.73
N SER A 137 2.44 -18.83 -14.04
CA SER A 137 2.55 -20.19 -14.56
C SER A 137 3.92 -20.82 -14.25
N ALA A 138 5.00 -20.03 -14.15
CA ALA A 138 6.31 -20.49 -13.68
C ALA A 138 6.25 -20.99 -12.23
N LYS A 139 5.67 -20.22 -11.33
CA LYS A 139 5.51 -20.59 -9.92
C LYS A 139 4.71 -21.88 -9.79
N LEU A 140 3.60 -21.97 -10.53
CA LEU A 140 2.72 -23.13 -10.53
C LEU A 140 3.43 -24.37 -11.12
N ALA A 141 4.14 -24.21 -12.25
CA ALA A 141 4.90 -25.28 -12.89
C ALA A 141 5.94 -25.89 -11.95
N VAL A 142 6.74 -25.06 -11.28
CA VAL A 142 7.78 -25.53 -10.36
C VAL A 142 7.18 -26.18 -9.12
N ALA A 143 6.10 -25.60 -8.58
CA ALA A 143 5.40 -26.17 -7.43
C ALA A 143 4.79 -27.54 -7.75
N THR A 144 4.10 -27.65 -8.89
CA THR A 144 3.54 -28.91 -9.37
C THR A 144 4.63 -29.93 -9.65
N PHE A 145 5.70 -29.53 -10.35
CA PHE A 145 6.82 -30.43 -10.62
C PHE A 145 7.46 -30.95 -9.33
N ALA A 146 7.68 -30.07 -8.35
CA ALA A 146 8.23 -30.45 -7.05
C ALA A 146 7.33 -31.41 -6.26
N ALA A 147 6.02 -31.26 -6.38
CA ALA A 147 5.04 -32.09 -5.66
C ALA A 147 4.80 -33.45 -6.33
N GLU A 148 4.74 -33.49 -7.66
CA GLU A 148 4.25 -34.63 -8.41
C GLU A 148 5.31 -35.39 -9.21
N TYR A 149 6.38 -34.73 -9.64
CA TYR A 149 7.34 -35.26 -10.60
C TYR A 149 8.80 -35.28 -10.11
N ALA A 150 9.13 -34.67 -8.98
CA ALA A 150 10.50 -34.56 -8.49
C ALA A 150 11.03 -35.89 -7.90
N SER A 151 10.99 -36.97 -8.69
CA SER A 151 11.46 -38.32 -8.35
C SER A 151 12.14 -38.98 -9.56
N VAL A 152 13.37 -39.47 -9.36
CA VAL A 152 14.17 -40.14 -10.40
C VAL A 152 13.45 -41.41 -10.90
N SER A 153 12.91 -42.21 -9.98
CA SER A 153 12.18 -43.43 -10.33
C SER A 153 10.92 -43.13 -11.11
N LEU A 154 10.13 -42.15 -10.64
CA LEU A 154 8.90 -41.75 -11.32
C LEU A 154 9.16 -41.22 -12.73
N LEU A 155 10.16 -40.35 -12.89
CA LEU A 155 10.53 -39.79 -14.19
C LEU A 155 11.06 -40.84 -15.15
N SER A 156 11.76 -41.88 -14.64
CA SER A 156 12.26 -42.97 -15.49
C SER A 156 11.11 -43.83 -16.06
N GLU A 157 10.00 -43.96 -15.34
CA GLU A 157 8.83 -44.71 -15.78
C GLU A 157 7.94 -43.95 -16.78
N LYS A 158 8.03 -42.63 -16.84
CA LYS A 158 7.26 -41.84 -17.80
C LYS A 158 7.76 -42.05 -19.24
N PRO A 159 6.85 -42.22 -20.22
CA PRO A 159 7.24 -42.29 -21.64
C PRO A 159 7.81 -40.97 -22.10
N SER A 160 8.57 -40.99 -23.19
CA SER A 160 8.95 -39.75 -23.92
C SER A 160 7.70 -39.11 -24.54
N GLY A 161 7.70 -37.77 -24.57
CA GLY A 161 6.56 -36.96 -24.99
C GLY A 161 6.09 -36.01 -23.92
N VAL A 162 4.91 -35.45 -24.09
CA VAL A 162 4.25 -34.57 -23.11
C VAL A 162 3.90 -35.35 -21.86
N ILE A 163 4.44 -34.94 -20.70
CA ILE A 163 4.10 -35.53 -19.40
C ILE A 163 2.86 -34.84 -18.83
N ALA A 164 2.81 -33.51 -18.91
CA ALA A 164 1.68 -32.69 -18.44
C ALA A 164 1.65 -31.35 -19.19
N THR A 165 0.46 -30.82 -19.36
CA THR A 165 0.20 -29.44 -19.73
C THR A 165 -0.87 -28.90 -18.80
N HIS A 166 -0.73 -27.64 -18.42
CA HIS A 166 -1.76 -26.91 -17.67
C HIS A 166 -1.86 -25.51 -18.23
N VAL A 167 -3.03 -25.13 -18.71
CA VAL A 167 -3.31 -23.83 -19.28
C VAL A 167 -4.53 -23.21 -18.60
N PHE A 168 -4.52 -21.89 -18.44
CA PHE A 168 -5.57 -21.15 -17.73
C PHE A 168 -5.61 -19.70 -18.18
N ASN A 169 -6.70 -19.00 -17.86
CA ASN A 169 -6.79 -17.55 -18.00
C ASN A 169 -6.08 -16.89 -16.81
N LEU A 170 -5.13 -16.00 -17.09
CA LEU A 170 -4.31 -15.39 -16.04
C LEU A 170 -5.13 -14.45 -15.14
N ASP A 171 -6.04 -13.66 -15.74
CA ASP A 171 -6.84 -12.70 -14.98
C ASP A 171 -7.78 -13.44 -14.01
N ASP A 172 -8.45 -14.49 -14.47
CA ASP A 172 -9.31 -15.33 -13.63
C ASP A 172 -8.52 -15.98 -12.51
N TYR A 173 -7.35 -16.52 -12.81
CA TYR A 173 -6.48 -17.14 -11.81
C TYR A 173 -6.03 -16.15 -10.74
N LEU A 174 -5.56 -14.97 -11.13
CA LEU A 174 -5.15 -13.92 -10.19
C LEU A 174 -6.32 -13.44 -9.34
N TYR A 175 -7.50 -13.30 -9.93
CA TYR A 175 -8.71 -12.95 -9.21
C TYR A 175 -9.08 -14.02 -8.17
N GLU A 176 -9.12 -15.30 -8.55
CA GLU A 176 -9.45 -16.39 -7.65
C GLU A 176 -8.50 -16.49 -6.46
N ILE A 177 -7.19 -16.42 -6.69
CA ILE A 177 -6.21 -16.49 -5.59
C ILE A 177 -6.28 -15.29 -4.66
N ALA A 178 -6.55 -14.08 -5.21
CA ALA A 178 -6.67 -12.87 -4.41
C ALA A 178 -7.89 -12.89 -3.48
N TRP A 179 -8.99 -13.52 -3.88
CA TRP A 179 -10.23 -13.61 -3.10
C TRP A 179 -10.34 -14.83 -2.20
N ALA A 180 -9.50 -15.84 -2.39
CA ALA A 180 -9.64 -17.15 -1.73
C ALA A 180 -9.73 -17.08 -0.19
N ASP A 181 -8.91 -16.25 0.45
CA ASP A 181 -8.89 -16.12 1.92
C ASP A 181 -10.11 -15.33 2.43
N VAL A 182 -10.52 -14.28 1.72
CA VAL A 182 -11.72 -13.49 2.06
C VAL A 182 -12.98 -14.37 1.93
N GLU A 183 -13.11 -15.12 0.85
CA GLU A 183 -14.26 -16.03 0.62
C GLU A 183 -14.33 -17.18 1.64
N ALA A 184 -13.17 -17.60 2.15
CA ALA A 184 -13.10 -18.64 3.18
C ALA A 184 -13.52 -18.16 4.57
N GLU A 185 -13.40 -16.86 4.86
CA GLU A 185 -13.55 -16.30 6.20
C GLU A 185 -14.79 -15.40 6.37
N ALA A 186 -15.24 -14.73 5.31
CA ALA A 186 -16.34 -13.78 5.35
C ALA A 186 -17.70 -14.43 5.03
N SER A 187 -18.80 -13.79 5.47
CA SER A 187 -20.14 -14.19 5.02
C SER A 187 -20.34 -13.84 3.54
N PRO A 188 -21.23 -14.56 2.82
CA PRO A 188 -21.50 -14.27 1.41
C PRO A 188 -21.90 -12.83 1.13
N GLU A 189 -22.66 -12.20 2.04
CA GLU A 189 -23.13 -10.82 1.89
C GLU A 189 -21.97 -9.82 2.03
N VAL A 190 -20.99 -10.11 2.90
CA VAL A 190 -19.78 -9.29 3.06
C VAL A 190 -18.85 -9.46 1.87
N VAL A 191 -18.68 -10.71 1.38
CA VAL A 191 -17.88 -10.98 0.15
C VAL A 191 -18.46 -10.21 -1.02
N GLU A 192 -19.77 -10.29 -1.26
CA GLU A 192 -20.44 -9.57 -2.36
C GLU A 192 -20.26 -8.06 -2.26
N ALA A 193 -20.41 -7.50 -1.06
CA ALA A 193 -20.19 -6.08 -0.84
C ALA A 193 -18.73 -5.66 -1.13
N LEU A 194 -17.75 -6.46 -0.68
CA LEU A 194 -16.34 -6.19 -0.94
C LEU A 194 -15.99 -6.34 -2.43
N LYS A 195 -16.57 -7.31 -3.13
CA LYS A 195 -16.42 -7.44 -4.59
C LYS A 195 -17.04 -6.26 -5.32
N THR A 196 -18.20 -5.80 -4.90
CA THR A 196 -18.86 -4.61 -5.49
C THR A 196 -17.99 -3.36 -5.38
N ILE A 197 -17.33 -3.14 -4.25
CA ILE A 197 -16.43 -1.98 -4.15
C ILE A 197 -15.11 -2.21 -4.90
N TYR A 198 -14.60 -3.43 -4.99
CA TYR A 198 -13.44 -3.76 -5.82
C TYR A 198 -13.71 -3.43 -7.30
N GLU A 199 -14.82 -3.90 -7.83
CA GLU A 199 -15.24 -3.64 -9.22
C GLU A 199 -15.55 -2.16 -9.50
N PHE A 200 -15.82 -1.38 -8.45
CA PHE A 200 -16.00 0.06 -8.59
C PHE A 200 -14.70 0.80 -8.94
N PHE A 201 -13.52 0.22 -8.64
CA PHE A 201 -12.22 0.80 -8.97
C PHE A 201 -11.72 0.25 -10.31
N ASP A 202 -10.87 1.03 -10.98
CA ASP A 202 -10.10 0.62 -12.15
C ASP A 202 -8.62 0.86 -11.84
N GLY A 203 -7.98 -0.16 -11.27
CA GLY A 203 -6.59 -0.07 -10.81
C GLY A 203 -5.62 0.22 -11.95
N SER A 204 -5.80 -0.45 -13.09
CA SER A 204 -4.95 -0.28 -14.28
C SER A 204 -5.05 1.13 -14.87
N ALA A 205 -6.27 1.69 -14.98
CA ALA A 205 -6.47 3.05 -15.47
C ALA A 205 -5.82 4.09 -14.54
N ILE A 206 -5.91 3.90 -13.21
CA ILE A 206 -5.24 4.76 -12.22
C ILE A 206 -3.73 4.72 -12.41
N VAL A 207 -3.14 3.55 -12.63
CA VAL A 207 -1.70 3.39 -12.84
C VAL A 207 -1.22 4.11 -14.12
N ASP A 208 -1.93 3.96 -15.22
CA ASP A 208 -1.61 4.62 -16.49
C ASP A 208 -1.74 6.15 -16.38
N TRP A 209 -2.78 6.61 -15.68
CA TRP A 209 -2.95 8.02 -15.38
C TRP A 209 -1.80 8.58 -14.53
N LEU A 210 -1.38 7.88 -13.46
CA LEU A 210 -0.23 8.29 -12.63
C LEU A 210 1.05 8.37 -13.46
N ALA A 211 1.33 7.36 -14.30
CA ALA A 211 2.50 7.39 -15.18
C ALA A 211 2.47 8.62 -16.11
N SER A 212 1.27 9.07 -16.52
CA SER A 212 1.11 10.26 -17.35
C SER A 212 1.52 11.56 -16.64
N LEU A 213 1.40 11.63 -15.30
CA LEU A 213 1.73 12.80 -14.47
C LEU A 213 3.23 12.91 -14.13
N TRP A 214 4.03 11.89 -14.41
CA TRP A 214 5.47 11.93 -14.18
C TRP A 214 6.15 12.95 -15.10
N GLU A 215 6.94 13.86 -14.49
CA GLU A 215 7.73 14.86 -15.18
C GLU A 215 9.22 14.69 -14.85
N PRO A 216 9.98 14.03 -15.71
CA PRO A 216 11.42 13.83 -15.48
C PRO A 216 12.23 15.10 -15.62
N TYR A 217 11.76 16.07 -16.42
CA TYR A 217 12.50 17.30 -16.72
C TYR A 217 11.57 18.48 -16.97
N ASN A 218 11.62 19.49 -16.11
CA ASN A 218 10.91 20.74 -16.31
C ASN A 218 11.87 21.92 -16.14
N CYS A 219 12.11 22.66 -17.21
CA CYS A 219 12.98 23.84 -17.21
C CYS A 219 12.14 25.11 -17.25
N VAL A 220 11.99 25.78 -16.12
CA VAL A 220 11.31 27.08 -15.99
C VAL A 220 12.18 28.28 -16.37
N CYS A 221 13.52 28.12 -16.44
CA CYS A 221 14.42 29.24 -16.72
C CYS A 221 14.56 29.58 -18.22
N GLY A 222 14.14 28.66 -19.12
CA GLY A 222 14.29 28.84 -20.57
C GLY A 222 15.75 28.82 -21.09
N GLU A 223 16.73 28.75 -20.18
CA GLU A 223 18.15 28.90 -20.49
C GLU A 223 18.97 27.61 -20.28
N CYS A 224 18.34 26.53 -19.74
CA CYS A 224 19.03 25.27 -19.52
C CYS A 224 19.30 24.55 -20.84
N LEU A 225 20.44 24.80 -21.43
CA LEU A 225 20.92 24.09 -22.62
C LEU A 225 21.49 22.71 -22.29
N ASP A 226 21.87 22.47 -21.05
CA ASP A 226 22.41 21.21 -20.57
C ASP A 226 21.46 20.57 -19.52
N LYS A 227 20.73 19.56 -19.95
CA LYS A 227 19.80 18.78 -19.09
C LYS A 227 20.52 18.05 -17.94
N ASN A 228 21.84 17.88 -18.03
CA ASN A 228 22.68 17.26 -17.02
C ASN A 228 23.36 18.29 -16.10
N ALA A 229 23.22 19.59 -16.38
CA ALA A 229 23.73 20.63 -15.49
C ALA A 229 22.93 20.67 -14.19
N GLN A 230 23.60 20.89 -13.07
CA GLN A 230 23.02 20.98 -11.73
C GLN A 230 22.16 22.26 -11.49
N ILE A 231 21.60 22.84 -12.54
CA ILE A 231 20.86 24.09 -12.48
C ILE A 231 19.37 23.76 -12.32
N ALA A 232 18.69 24.51 -11.50
CA ALA A 232 17.30 24.51 -11.05
C ALA A 232 16.22 24.15 -12.11
N CYS A 233 16.19 22.90 -12.56
CA CYS A 233 15.11 22.35 -13.34
C CYS A 233 14.24 21.50 -12.42
N TYR A 234 12.95 21.81 -12.31
CA TYR A 234 12.01 21.20 -11.39
C TYR A 234 11.40 19.91 -11.95
N GLY A 235 12.23 19.01 -12.51
CA GLY A 235 11.85 17.66 -12.92
C GLY A 235 12.24 16.61 -11.88
N GLY A 236 11.70 15.40 -12.03
CA GLY A 236 11.87 14.30 -11.08
C GLY A 236 10.73 14.24 -10.07
N ALA A 237 9.51 14.64 -10.47
CA ALA A 237 8.34 14.68 -9.60
C ALA A 237 7.04 14.51 -10.39
N PHE A 238 5.91 14.37 -9.67
CA PHE A 238 4.58 14.23 -10.26
C PHE A 238 3.78 15.51 -10.15
N TYR A 239 3.00 15.79 -11.19
CA TYR A 239 1.97 16.83 -11.16
C TYR A 239 0.76 16.38 -10.33
N TYR A 240 0.01 17.36 -9.82
CA TYR A 240 -1.20 17.13 -9.03
C TYR A 240 -2.37 16.58 -9.86
N ALA A 241 -2.54 17.07 -11.10
CA ALA A 241 -3.60 16.70 -12.03
C ALA A 241 -3.17 16.92 -13.48
N ILE A 242 -3.97 16.47 -14.44
CA ILE A 242 -3.70 16.67 -15.88
C ILE A 242 -3.66 18.16 -16.23
N SER A 243 -4.57 18.95 -15.70
CA SER A 243 -4.60 20.41 -15.94
C SER A 243 -3.36 21.13 -15.40
N SER A 244 -2.73 20.57 -14.37
CA SER A 244 -1.44 21.07 -13.87
C SER A 244 -0.30 20.73 -14.83
N ARG A 245 -0.28 19.50 -15.34
CA ARG A 245 0.74 19.04 -16.30
C ARG A 245 0.69 19.85 -17.62
N ASP A 246 -0.52 20.10 -18.11
CA ASP A 246 -0.76 20.71 -19.41
C ASP A 246 -0.73 22.25 -19.37
N ASN A 247 -0.46 22.86 -18.21
CA ASN A 247 -0.40 24.30 -18.04
C ASN A 247 0.95 24.74 -17.42
N ALA A 248 1.71 25.53 -18.16
CA ALA A 248 3.04 26.00 -17.77
C ALA A 248 3.08 26.89 -16.50
N GLU A 249 1.93 27.32 -15.97
CA GLU A 249 1.84 28.04 -14.69
C GLU A 249 2.02 27.13 -13.48
N PHE A 250 1.91 25.80 -13.65
CA PHE A 250 2.08 24.82 -12.59
C PHE A 250 3.40 24.08 -12.73
N LEU A 251 3.91 23.66 -11.59
CA LEU A 251 5.08 22.79 -11.48
C LEU A 251 4.68 21.53 -10.70
N PRO A 252 5.36 20.40 -10.92
CA PRO A 252 5.19 19.22 -10.10
C PRO A 252 5.59 19.51 -8.65
N ASP A 253 4.99 18.83 -7.68
CA ASP A 253 5.20 19.15 -6.27
C ASP A 253 5.50 17.92 -5.39
N VAL A 254 6.06 18.18 -4.21
CA VAL A 254 6.51 17.15 -3.26
C VAL A 254 5.34 16.28 -2.77
N GLU A 255 4.21 16.89 -2.41
CA GLU A 255 3.05 16.17 -1.89
C GLU A 255 2.46 15.24 -2.95
N SER A 256 2.27 15.75 -4.19
CA SER A 256 1.78 14.95 -5.32
C SER A 256 2.72 13.78 -5.64
N THR A 257 4.04 14.00 -5.54
CA THR A 257 5.04 12.95 -5.77
C THR A 257 4.94 11.84 -4.71
N ALA A 258 4.89 12.20 -3.44
CA ALA A 258 4.77 11.22 -2.37
C ALA A 258 3.43 10.47 -2.40
N GLN A 259 2.35 11.15 -2.76
CA GLN A 259 1.03 10.53 -2.89
C GLN A 259 0.94 9.60 -4.11
N ALA A 260 1.48 9.99 -5.27
CA ALA A 260 1.48 9.16 -6.47
C ALA A 260 2.21 7.82 -6.23
N LEU A 261 3.42 7.86 -5.66
CA LEU A 261 4.16 6.66 -5.30
C LEU A 261 3.45 5.85 -4.22
N GLY A 262 2.82 6.53 -3.26
CA GLY A 262 2.02 5.88 -2.22
C GLY A 262 0.74 5.20 -2.75
N ILE A 263 0.10 5.70 -3.81
CA ILE A 263 -1.03 5.04 -4.47
C ILE A 263 -0.58 3.69 -5.04
N LEU A 264 0.54 3.68 -5.76
CA LEU A 264 1.08 2.47 -6.38
C LEU A 264 1.45 1.41 -5.34
N GLU A 265 2.15 1.80 -4.26
CA GLU A 265 2.46 0.92 -3.13
C GLU A 265 1.20 0.32 -2.51
N ASN A 266 0.24 1.19 -2.21
CA ASN A 266 -0.97 0.81 -1.49
C ASN A 266 -1.93 -0.04 -2.32
N ASN A 267 -1.83 0.00 -3.64
CA ASN A 267 -2.69 -0.74 -4.55
C ASN A 267 -2.06 -2.04 -5.08
N GLY A 268 -0.84 -2.40 -4.67
CA GLY A 268 -0.20 -3.66 -5.03
C GLY A 268 0.69 -3.63 -6.28
N ALA A 269 0.87 -2.45 -6.92
CA ALA A 269 1.69 -2.34 -8.13
C ALA A 269 3.17 -2.72 -7.92
N PHE A 270 3.65 -2.70 -6.67
CA PHE A 270 5.04 -3.01 -6.31
C PHE A 270 5.21 -4.27 -5.45
N ASP A 271 4.28 -5.21 -5.48
CA ASP A 271 4.34 -6.47 -4.71
C ASP A 271 5.65 -7.22 -4.93
N ASP A 272 6.17 -7.25 -6.16
CA ASP A 272 7.45 -7.87 -6.52
C ASP A 272 8.65 -7.27 -5.80
N TYR A 273 8.51 -6.03 -5.35
CA TYR A 273 9.53 -5.24 -4.70
C TYR A 273 9.28 -5.07 -3.20
N ARG A 274 8.54 -5.98 -2.58
CA ARG A 274 8.14 -5.95 -1.17
C ARG A 274 7.33 -4.70 -0.82
N ASP A 275 6.39 -4.37 -1.70
CA ASP A 275 5.47 -3.23 -1.57
C ASP A 275 6.16 -1.87 -1.42
N LYS A 276 7.40 -1.72 -1.93
CA LYS A 276 8.19 -0.50 -1.73
C LYS A 276 8.67 0.09 -3.04
N TYR A 277 8.23 1.32 -3.35
CA TYR A 277 8.61 2.02 -4.57
C TYR A 277 10.13 2.21 -4.69
N GLN A 278 10.83 2.47 -3.58
CA GLN A 278 12.27 2.64 -3.57
C GLN A 278 13.06 1.39 -4.01
N ASN A 279 12.43 0.21 -3.97
CA ASN A 279 13.04 -1.02 -4.47
C ASN A 279 12.69 -1.27 -5.94
N ALA A 280 11.63 -0.62 -6.47
CA ALA A 280 11.10 -0.80 -7.81
C ALA A 280 11.67 0.19 -8.84
N ILE A 281 11.73 1.47 -8.49
CA ILE A 281 12.19 2.53 -9.39
C ILE A 281 13.71 2.47 -9.61
N SER A 282 14.17 2.86 -10.80
CA SER A 282 15.58 2.89 -11.15
C SER A 282 16.38 3.89 -10.30
N ASP A 283 17.67 3.66 -10.15
CA ASP A 283 18.56 4.57 -9.43
C ASP A 283 18.53 5.98 -10.03
N ARG A 284 18.42 6.08 -11.36
CA ARG A 284 18.24 7.36 -12.05
C ARG A 284 16.97 8.08 -11.63
N THR A 285 15.85 7.37 -11.52
CA THR A 285 14.58 7.94 -11.06
C THR A 285 14.70 8.41 -9.61
N LYS A 286 15.37 7.63 -8.73
CA LYS A 286 15.68 8.05 -7.35
C LYS A 286 16.51 9.34 -7.29
N GLU A 287 17.57 9.41 -8.10
CA GLU A 287 18.40 10.62 -8.18
C GLU A 287 17.62 11.85 -8.62
N LEU A 288 16.68 11.71 -9.55
CA LEU A 288 15.80 12.80 -9.99
C LEU A 288 14.89 13.27 -8.85
N ILE A 289 14.23 12.35 -8.13
CA ILE A 289 13.36 12.66 -6.98
C ILE A 289 14.16 13.36 -5.87
N VAL A 290 15.32 12.82 -5.53
CA VAL A 290 16.21 13.40 -4.51
C VAL A 290 16.62 14.83 -4.90
N ARG A 291 17.09 15.02 -6.13
CA ARG A 291 17.48 16.34 -6.64
C ARG A 291 16.32 17.32 -6.62
N PHE A 292 15.13 16.87 -7.05
CA PHE A 292 13.93 17.70 -7.00
C PHE A 292 13.64 18.16 -5.57
N CYS A 293 13.64 17.27 -4.58
CA CYS A 293 13.38 17.65 -3.19
C CYS A 293 14.49 18.52 -2.61
N GLN A 294 15.77 18.16 -2.81
CA GLN A 294 16.91 18.89 -2.24
C GLN A 294 17.00 20.34 -2.72
N GLN A 295 16.68 20.63 -3.99
CA GLN A 295 16.72 22.01 -4.51
C GLN A 295 15.64 22.93 -3.93
N LEU A 296 14.59 22.36 -3.31
CA LEU A 296 13.54 23.13 -2.62
C LEU A 296 13.95 23.47 -1.19
N GLN A 297 15.02 22.88 -0.65
CA GLN A 297 15.41 23.05 0.74
C GLN A 297 16.07 24.43 0.98
N SER A 298 15.57 25.15 1.95
CA SER A 298 16.14 26.41 2.43
C SER A 298 17.31 26.14 3.38
N GLU A 299 18.47 26.75 3.09
CA GLU A 299 19.62 26.74 3.99
C GLU A 299 19.35 27.52 5.28
N GLU A 300 18.50 28.54 5.23
CA GLU A 300 18.24 29.46 6.35
C GLU A 300 17.49 28.76 7.49
N ASP A 301 16.41 28.05 7.18
CA ASP A 301 15.51 27.47 8.19
C ASP A 301 15.30 25.96 8.09
N GLY A 302 15.78 25.32 7.01
CA GLY A 302 15.70 23.87 6.80
C GLY A 302 14.32 23.36 6.35
N TYR A 303 13.39 24.25 5.99
CA TYR A 303 12.12 23.89 5.33
C TYR A 303 12.32 23.70 3.82
N PHE A 304 11.27 23.19 3.14
CA PHE A 304 11.24 22.97 1.70
C PHE A 304 10.20 23.91 1.09
N TYR A 305 10.66 24.80 0.22
CA TYR A 305 9.81 25.83 -0.38
C TYR A 305 9.70 25.65 -1.88
N HIS A 306 8.48 25.45 -2.34
CA HIS A 306 8.19 25.29 -3.74
C HIS A 306 8.25 26.64 -4.47
N PRO A 307 8.88 26.76 -5.66
CA PRO A 307 9.09 28.05 -6.35
C PRO A 307 7.79 28.73 -6.78
N GLN A 308 6.73 27.99 -7.06
CA GLN A 308 5.46 28.54 -7.50
C GLN A 308 4.75 29.36 -6.41
N TRP A 309 4.89 28.98 -5.12
CA TRP A 309 4.23 29.68 -4.00
C TRP A 309 5.17 30.20 -2.91
N GLY A 310 6.48 29.93 -3.04
CA GLY A 310 7.52 30.47 -2.15
C GLY A 310 7.37 30.09 -0.69
N SER A 311 8.02 30.85 0.19
CA SER A 311 8.02 30.59 1.65
C SER A 311 6.79 31.14 2.39
N ASN A 312 5.96 31.96 1.74
CA ASN A 312 4.79 32.59 2.35
C ASN A 312 3.57 31.66 2.33
N VAL A 313 3.71 30.46 2.88
CA VAL A 313 2.67 29.43 2.94
C VAL A 313 2.22 29.15 4.37
N GLY A 314 1.01 28.59 4.53
CA GLY A 314 0.48 28.24 5.85
C GLY A 314 1.27 27.13 6.55
N ILE A 315 1.22 27.09 7.88
CA ILE A 315 1.88 26.08 8.74
C ILE A 315 1.56 24.64 8.27
N ALA A 316 0.32 24.39 7.89
CA ALA A 316 -0.10 23.07 7.43
C ALA A 316 0.64 22.65 6.15
N ARG A 317 0.84 23.58 5.20
CA ARG A 317 1.56 23.30 3.95
C ARG A 317 3.05 23.10 4.21
N SER A 318 3.69 24.04 4.92
CA SER A 318 5.12 23.93 5.25
C SER A 318 5.47 22.64 5.99
N GLY A 319 4.63 22.24 6.95
CA GLY A 319 4.81 21.00 7.71
C GLY A 319 4.63 19.74 6.84
N ARG A 320 3.72 19.78 5.88
CA ARG A 320 3.51 18.67 4.94
C ARG A 320 4.68 18.53 3.97
N ASP A 321 5.09 19.64 3.34
CA ASP A 321 6.22 19.62 2.41
C ASP A 321 7.52 19.18 3.11
N LEU A 322 7.77 19.63 4.35
CA LEU A 322 8.88 19.16 5.17
C LEU A 322 8.85 17.63 5.37
N ASN A 323 7.71 17.09 5.76
CA ASN A 323 7.59 15.66 6.06
C ASN A 323 7.71 14.79 4.81
N TRP A 324 7.06 15.19 3.71
CA TRP A 324 7.10 14.44 2.47
C TRP A 324 8.46 14.52 1.79
N ALA A 325 9.12 15.71 1.79
CA ALA A 325 10.44 15.84 1.19
C ALA A 325 11.49 15.02 1.94
N ILE A 326 11.51 15.06 3.27
CA ILE A 326 12.41 14.22 4.09
C ILE A 326 12.18 12.75 3.76
N ARG A 327 10.93 12.29 3.77
CA ARG A 327 10.60 10.89 3.47
C ARG A 327 11.08 10.48 2.08
N LEU A 328 10.79 11.27 1.03
CA LEU A 328 11.21 10.94 -0.34
C LEU A 328 12.73 10.88 -0.49
N ILE A 329 13.46 11.79 0.16
CA ILE A 329 14.93 11.81 0.15
C ILE A 329 15.49 10.56 0.87
N GLU A 330 15.00 10.25 2.08
CA GLU A 330 15.45 9.11 2.89
C GLU A 330 15.09 7.77 2.24
N ASP A 331 13.87 7.62 1.71
CA ASP A 331 13.43 6.41 1.00
C ASP A 331 14.28 6.15 -0.25
N CYS A 332 14.77 7.20 -0.92
CA CYS A 332 15.68 7.09 -2.06
C CYS A 332 17.16 6.95 -1.64
N GLY A 333 17.47 6.78 -0.35
CA GLY A 333 18.81 6.51 0.16
C GLY A 333 19.74 7.72 0.23
N ALA A 334 19.19 8.94 0.29
CA ALA A 334 19.95 10.19 0.38
C ALA A 334 19.62 10.95 1.69
N GLU A 335 20.30 12.07 1.91
CA GLU A 335 20.08 12.96 3.04
C GLU A 335 19.69 14.37 2.57
N PRO A 336 18.94 15.15 3.36
CA PRO A 336 18.73 16.58 3.11
C PRO A 336 20.07 17.33 2.96
N LEU A 337 20.12 18.38 2.15
CA LEU A 337 21.35 19.18 1.95
C LEU A 337 21.78 19.95 3.21
N TYR A 338 20.79 20.37 3.99
CA TYR A 338 20.98 21.18 5.19
C TYR A 338 20.25 20.55 6.37
N PRO A 339 20.63 20.85 7.62
CA PRO A 339 19.84 20.42 8.78
C PRO A 339 18.39 20.88 8.63
N THR A 340 17.47 19.93 8.74
CA THR A 340 16.04 20.22 8.58
C THR A 340 15.51 21.07 9.73
N ALA A 341 14.35 21.67 9.56
CA ALA A 341 13.66 22.40 10.64
C ALA A 341 13.45 21.50 11.89
N LEU A 342 13.25 20.18 11.69
CA LEU A 342 13.14 19.21 12.79
C LEU A 342 14.48 18.97 13.49
N ASP A 343 15.59 18.89 12.77
CA ASP A 343 16.92 18.70 13.35
C ASP A 343 17.35 19.91 14.18
N ARG A 344 17.04 21.09 13.70
CA ARG A 344 17.31 22.35 14.41
C ARG A 344 16.55 22.44 15.73
N LEU A 345 15.28 22.00 15.76
CA LEU A 345 14.50 21.91 17.01
C LEU A 345 15.11 20.90 17.99
N ARG A 346 15.52 19.72 17.54
CA ARG A 346 16.15 18.68 18.37
C ARG A 346 17.52 19.11 18.90
N GLY A 347 18.27 19.87 18.14
CA GLY A 347 19.60 20.36 18.51
C GLY A 347 19.60 21.55 19.49
N GLY A 348 18.45 22.05 19.92
CA GLY A 348 18.34 23.22 20.84
C GLY A 348 18.70 24.57 20.18
N GLY A 349 18.93 24.59 18.89
CA GLY A 349 19.24 25.78 18.10
C GLY A 349 17.99 26.37 17.44
N VAL A 350 16.96 26.68 18.22
CA VAL A 350 15.80 27.42 17.68
C VAL A 350 16.24 28.86 17.46
N SER A 351 16.53 29.22 16.21
CA SER A 351 16.65 30.63 15.87
C SER A 351 15.27 31.28 16.06
N SER A 352 15.22 32.39 16.77
CA SER A 352 14.01 33.12 17.13
C SER A 352 13.27 33.76 15.94
N GLU A 353 13.58 33.38 14.71
CA GLU A 353 13.15 34.08 13.49
C GLU A 353 12.45 33.19 12.45
N LEU A 354 11.78 32.11 12.87
CA LEU A 354 10.84 31.41 11.98
C LEU A 354 9.57 32.27 11.81
N HIS A 355 9.65 33.24 10.93
CA HIS A 355 8.54 34.12 10.58
C HIS A 355 7.56 33.43 9.64
N LEU A 356 6.43 32.97 10.16
CA LEU A 356 5.27 32.61 9.36
C LEU A 356 4.42 33.85 9.07
N THR A 357 4.64 34.46 7.94
CA THR A 357 3.99 35.71 7.53
C THR A 357 2.81 35.51 6.58
N SER A 358 2.13 34.34 6.58
CA SER A 358 1.02 34.15 5.66
C SER A 358 -0.37 34.26 6.29
N PRO A 359 -1.32 34.97 5.65
CA PRO A 359 -2.72 34.96 6.05
C PRO A 359 -3.34 33.61 5.72
N LEU A 360 -3.67 32.83 6.74
CA LEU A 360 -4.43 31.60 6.60
C LEU A 360 -5.82 31.91 6.03
N THR A 361 -6.18 31.22 4.93
CA THR A 361 -7.44 31.43 4.21
C THR A 361 -8.66 30.78 4.87
N HIS A 362 -8.48 29.98 5.91
CA HIS A 362 -9.60 29.39 6.68
C HIS A 362 -9.81 30.09 8.02
N SER A 363 -11.06 30.45 8.34
CA SER A 363 -11.43 31.27 9.49
C SER A 363 -11.00 30.72 10.85
N ALA A 364 -10.96 29.39 11.02
CA ALA A 364 -10.59 28.75 12.27
C ALA A 364 -9.08 28.80 12.55
N ALA A 365 -8.26 28.59 11.50
CA ALA A 365 -6.82 28.68 11.62
C ALA A 365 -6.34 30.13 11.85
N ARG A 366 -7.06 31.15 11.34
CA ARG A 366 -6.81 32.55 11.66
C ARG A 366 -6.91 32.88 13.14
N SER A 367 -7.89 32.29 13.83
CA SER A 367 -8.09 32.55 15.25
C SER A 367 -6.99 31.98 16.14
N ALA A 368 -6.37 30.86 15.74
CA ALA A 368 -5.29 30.23 16.49
C ALA A 368 -3.94 30.96 16.30
N VAL A 369 -3.67 31.49 15.10
CA VAL A 369 -2.40 32.14 14.75
C VAL A 369 -2.34 33.59 15.19
N THR A 370 -3.46 34.32 15.30
CA THR A 370 -3.48 35.71 15.80
C THR A 370 -3.13 35.81 17.28
N ALA A 371 -3.11 34.71 18.04
CA ALA A 371 -2.75 34.71 19.46
C ALA A 371 -1.24 34.52 19.73
N VAL A 372 -0.45 34.13 18.70
CA VAL A 372 0.98 33.83 18.84
C VAL A 372 1.72 34.36 17.63
N SER A 373 2.73 35.19 17.86
CA SER A 373 3.41 35.97 16.81
C SER A 373 4.41 35.18 15.97
N SER A 374 4.86 34.00 16.43
CA SER A 374 5.75 33.10 15.68
C SER A 374 5.53 31.64 16.04
N PHE A 375 5.94 30.72 15.13
CA PHE A 375 5.84 29.28 15.33
C PHE A 375 6.60 28.78 16.57
N SER A 376 7.72 29.41 16.91
CA SER A 376 8.54 29.07 18.07
C SER A 376 7.98 29.58 19.40
N ASP A 377 7.15 30.62 19.41
CA ASP A 377 6.72 31.29 20.64
C ASP A 377 5.85 30.40 21.53
N TYR A 378 4.96 29.58 20.96
CA TYR A 378 4.13 28.70 21.75
C TYR A 378 4.85 27.43 22.25
N LEU A 379 6.01 27.10 21.69
CA LEU A 379 6.86 25.97 22.11
C LEU A 379 7.96 26.38 23.10
N LYS A 380 8.05 27.67 23.46
CA LYS A 380 9.12 28.25 24.24
C LYS A 380 9.28 27.62 25.63
N ASP A 381 8.18 27.39 26.31
CA ASP A 381 8.11 26.75 27.64
C ASP A 381 6.77 26.04 27.83
N ALA A 382 6.68 25.17 28.84
CA ALA A 382 5.50 24.34 29.10
C ALA A 382 4.25 25.16 29.41
N ASP A 383 4.36 26.29 30.12
CA ASP A 383 3.21 27.12 30.47
C ASP A 383 2.63 27.84 29.27
N THR A 384 3.52 28.39 28.41
CA THR A 384 3.13 29.01 27.13
C THR A 384 2.49 27.97 26.22
N TYR A 385 3.09 26.78 26.11
CA TYR A 385 2.53 25.69 25.33
C TYR A 385 1.15 25.25 25.84
N MET A 386 0.96 25.05 27.14
CA MET A 386 -0.33 24.68 27.70
C MET A 386 -1.40 25.75 27.53
N SER A 387 -1.00 27.01 27.55
CA SER A 387 -1.92 28.13 27.26
C SER A 387 -2.38 28.11 25.81
N TRP A 388 -1.48 27.85 24.87
CA TRP A 388 -1.80 27.66 23.47
C TRP A 388 -2.67 26.41 23.25
N LEU A 389 -2.35 25.28 23.87
CA LEU A 389 -3.11 24.03 23.76
C LEU A 389 -4.57 24.23 24.22
N ARG A 390 -4.78 24.86 25.39
CA ARG A 390 -6.12 25.20 25.90
C ARG A 390 -6.88 26.12 24.95
N TYR A 391 -6.19 27.05 24.31
CA TYR A 391 -6.79 27.97 23.35
C TYR A 391 -7.23 27.24 22.07
N VAL A 392 -6.38 26.43 21.45
CA VAL A 392 -6.72 25.75 20.21
C VAL A 392 -7.78 24.67 20.39
N THR A 393 -7.86 24.07 21.60
CA THR A 393 -8.82 23.02 21.93
C THR A 393 -10.08 23.51 22.67
N ARG A 394 -10.28 24.82 22.83
CA ARG A 394 -11.40 25.38 23.60
C ARG A 394 -12.79 24.91 23.17
N ASN A 395 -12.95 24.54 21.91
CA ASN A 395 -14.19 24.07 21.30
C ASN A 395 -14.09 22.60 20.84
N ILE A 396 -13.19 21.80 21.42
CA ILE A 396 -12.90 20.44 20.94
C ILE A 396 -14.13 19.50 20.98
N HIS A 397 -15.11 19.81 21.82
CA HIS A 397 -16.36 19.04 21.93
C HIS A 397 -17.37 19.39 20.83
N GLU A 398 -17.17 20.50 20.12
CA GLU A 398 -18.10 21.02 19.11
C GLU A 398 -17.51 20.95 17.69
N ASN A 399 -16.18 21.10 17.55
CA ASN A 399 -15.50 21.05 16.25
C ASN A 399 -14.09 20.46 16.36
N THR A 400 -13.45 20.23 15.20
CA THR A 400 -12.15 19.55 15.07
C THR A 400 -11.00 20.48 14.74
N ASP A 401 -11.18 21.80 14.72
CA ASP A 401 -10.15 22.75 14.33
C ASP A 401 -8.89 22.61 15.20
N GLY A 402 -9.09 22.42 16.50
CA GLY A 402 -8.00 22.17 17.45
C GLY A 402 -7.25 20.88 17.17
N ALA A 403 -7.96 19.79 16.91
CA ALA A 403 -7.37 18.50 16.57
C ALA A 403 -6.54 18.58 15.27
N HIS A 404 -7.07 19.26 14.25
CA HIS A 404 -6.37 19.49 13.00
C HIS A 404 -5.08 20.34 13.19
N THR A 405 -5.17 21.40 13.97
CA THR A 405 -4.03 22.26 14.31
C THR A 405 -2.93 21.48 15.02
N ILE A 406 -3.27 20.71 16.06
CA ILE A 406 -2.32 19.88 16.83
C ILE A 406 -1.64 18.86 15.90
N ASN A 407 -2.42 18.16 15.07
CA ASN A 407 -1.86 17.18 14.15
C ASN A 407 -0.87 17.79 13.14
N SER A 408 -1.18 18.99 12.62
CA SER A 408 -0.33 19.69 11.64
C SER A 408 1.05 20.05 12.19
N VAL A 409 1.16 20.25 13.51
CA VAL A 409 2.42 20.60 14.20
C VAL A 409 2.91 19.49 15.15
N ARG A 410 2.40 18.27 14.98
CA ARG A 410 2.70 17.13 15.88
C ARG A 410 4.19 16.84 16.04
N GLN A 411 4.96 16.88 14.95
CA GLN A 411 6.39 16.59 15.00
C GLN A 411 7.15 17.66 15.78
N GLN A 412 6.74 18.92 15.66
CA GLN A 412 7.32 20.02 16.44
C GLN A 412 6.98 19.90 17.93
N ILE A 413 5.74 19.53 18.25
CA ILE A 413 5.33 19.22 19.64
C ILE A 413 6.18 18.08 20.20
N GLN A 414 6.40 17.04 19.41
CA GLN A 414 7.23 15.90 19.78
C GLN A 414 8.70 16.30 19.98
N ALA A 415 9.27 17.06 19.06
CA ALA A 415 10.63 17.55 19.12
C ALA A 415 10.86 18.46 20.34
N ALA A 416 9.86 19.26 20.73
CA ALA A 416 9.88 20.10 21.92
C ALA A 416 9.67 19.33 23.24
N GLY A 417 9.33 18.04 23.18
CA GLY A 417 9.10 17.20 24.37
C GLY A 417 7.74 17.36 25.04
N TYR A 418 6.75 17.96 24.35
CA TYR A 418 5.42 18.25 24.93
C TYR A 418 4.33 17.24 24.53
N LEU A 419 4.68 16.15 23.86
CA LEU A 419 3.75 15.20 23.31
C LEU A 419 2.91 14.49 24.40
N GLU A 420 3.57 13.98 25.46
CA GLU A 420 2.89 13.32 26.60
C GLU A 420 1.91 14.26 27.32
N MET A 421 2.34 15.48 27.59
CA MET A 421 1.50 16.51 28.21
C MET A 421 0.26 16.82 27.36
N THR A 422 0.40 16.79 26.03
CA THR A 422 -0.72 16.99 25.11
C THR A 422 -1.74 15.86 25.22
N VAL A 423 -1.25 14.60 25.22
CA VAL A 423 -2.14 13.42 25.34
C VAL A 423 -2.83 13.39 26.69
N ASP A 424 -2.12 13.67 27.79
CA ASP A 424 -2.71 13.72 29.12
C ASP A 424 -3.85 14.76 29.20
N TYR A 425 -3.66 15.93 28.60
CA TYR A 425 -4.69 16.95 28.54
C TYR A 425 -5.89 16.54 27.67
N LEU A 426 -5.64 15.90 26.52
CA LEU A 426 -6.70 15.40 25.65
C LEU A 426 -7.47 14.24 26.30
N ASP A 427 -6.79 13.37 27.03
CA ASP A 427 -7.41 12.30 27.83
C ASP A 427 -8.36 12.87 28.89
N GLN A 428 -7.93 13.92 29.58
CA GLN A 428 -8.80 14.62 30.56
C GLN A 428 -10.05 15.18 29.87
N LYS A 429 -9.91 15.82 28.70
CA LYS A 429 -11.07 16.37 27.96
C LYS A 429 -12.02 15.27 27.49
N LEU A 430 -11.49 14.14 27.05
CA LEU A 430 -12.31 12.99 26.66
C LEU A 430 -13.07 12.40 27.85
N ASP A 431 -12.42 12.21 29.00
CA ASP A 431 -13.04 11.68 30.21
C ASP A 431 -14.15 12.60 30.73
N GLU A 432 -13.93 13.92 30.72
CA GLU A 432 -14.93 14.92 31.11
C GLU A 432 -16.20 14.79 30.26
N LEU A 433 -16.06 14.73 28.93
CA LEU A 433 -17.20 14.57 28.02
C LEU A 433 -17.87 13.20 28.15
N TYR A 434 -17.09 12.12 28.24
CA TYR A 434 -17.61 10.77 28.36
C TYR A 434 -18.45 10.60 29.65
N ALA A 435 -17.97 11.14 30.77
CA ALA A 435 -18.70 11.11 32.05
C ALA A 435 -20.01 11.92 31.98
N GLU A 436 -19.98 13.11 31.37
CA GLU A 436 -21.18 13.96 31.17
C GLU A 436 -22.23 13.23 30.33
N MET A 437 -21.85 12.71 29.14
CA MET A 437 -22.77 12.01 28.24
C MET A 437 -23.29 10.70 28.84
N SER A 438 -22.44 9.95 29.55
CA SER A 438 -22.86 8.72 30.24
C SER A 438 -23.90 8.98 31.30
N ALA A 439 -23.74 10.04 32.10
CA ALA A 439 -24.72 10.43 33.14
C ALA A 439 -26.04 10.87 32.49
N ALA A 440 -25.99 11.65 31.42
CA ALA A 440 -27.19 12.09 30.69
C ALA A 440 -27.94 10.90 30.07
N TYR A 441 -27.22 9.98 29.40
CA TYR A 441 -27.81 8.77 28.83
C TYR A 441 -28.42 7.85 29.90
N ALA A 442 -27.74 7.65 31.03
CA ALA A 442 -28.25 6.84 32.12
C ALA A 442 -29.53 7.43 32.77
N ALA A 443 -29.62 8.76 32.78
CA ALA A 443 -30.81 9.45 33.31
C ALA A 443 -32.02 9.38 32.36
N ASP A 444 -31.80 9.51 31.05
CA ASP A 444 -32.84 9.47 30.02
C ASP A 444 -32.28 8.98 28.69
N PRO A 445 -32.27 7.66 28.41
CA PRO A 445 -31.72 7.09 27.20
C PRO A 445 -32.56 7.35 25.93
N VAL A 446 -33.77 7.87 26.08
CA VAL A 446 -34.66 8.21 24.96
C VAL A 446 -34.29 9.56 24.36
N ASN A 447 -33.97 10.53 25.21
CA ASN A 447 -33.72 11.91 24.80
C ASN A 447 -32.22 12.27 24.75
N ASN A 448 -31.34 11.42 25.26
CA ASN A 448 -29.90 11.65 25.22
C ASN A 448 -29.19 10.58 24.38
N PRO A 449 -28.23 10.94 23.55
CA PRO A 449 -27.44 9.98 22.79
C PRO A 449 -26.49 9.19 23.71
N ARG A 450 -26.07 7.99 23.26
CA ARG A 450 -24.99 7.26 23.90
C ARG A 450 -23.68 8.07 23.83
N PRO A 451 -22.76 7.89 24.78
CA PRO A 451 -21.44 8.48 24.69
C PRO A 451 -20.79 8.07 23.36
N THR A 452 -20.16 9.04 22.69
CA THR A 452 -19.49 8.79 21.41
C THR A 452 -18.18 8.01 21.57
N GLY A 453 -17.58 8.04 22.77
CA GLY A 453 -16.22 7.54 22.99
C GLY A 453 -15.13 8.42 22.35
N LEU A 454 -15.49 9.58 21.82
CA LEU A 454 -14.64 10.54 21.11
C LEU A 454 -14.75 11.94 21.77
N TRP A 455 -13.95 12.88 21.30
CA TRP A 455 -13.90 14.25 21.84
C TRP A 455 -15.13 15.10 21.48
N GLN A 456 -15.97 14.65 20.54
CA GLN A 456 -17.17 15.36 20.06
C GLN A 456 -18.46 14.74 20.60
N ARG A 457 -19.49 15.58 20.77
CA ARG A 457 -20.80 15.19 21.34
C ARG A 457 -21.69 14.44 20.36
N HIS A 458 -21.51 14.67 19.06
CA HIS A 458 -22.41 14.21 18.02
C HIS A 458 -21.80 13.06 17.21
N VAL A 459 -22.65 12.15 16.74
CA VAL A 459 -22.28 11.14 15.75
C VAL A 459 -22.34 11.80 14.38
N ASP A 460 -21.27 12.50 14.03
CA ASP A 460 -21.13 13.23 12.78
C ASP A 460 -19.69 13.17 12.24
N TYR A 461 -19.45 13.81 11.10
CA TYR A 461 -18.15 13.86 10.48
C TYR A 461 -17.06 14.45 11.40
N ASN A 462 -17.41 15.44 12.23
CA ASN A 462 -16.42 16.06 13.12
C ASN A 462 -15.83 15.04 14.11
N ALA A 463 -16.66 14.11 14.61
CA ALA A 463 -16.20 13.08 15.55
C ALA A 463 -15.12 12.19 14.95
N VAL A 464 -15.33 11.67 13.75
CA VAL A 464 -14.37 10.79 13.08
C VAL A 464 -13.15 11.54 12.54
N TRP A 465 -13.34 12.78 12.08
CA TRP A 465 -12.23 13.63 11.68
C TRP A 465 -11.32 13.99 12.87
N GLY A 466 -11.90 14.31 14.02
CA GLY A 466 -11.18 14.53 15.27
C GLY A 466 -10.35 13.30 15.67
N LEU A 467 -10.97 12.12 15.68
CA LEU A 467 -10.29 10.86 15.96
C LEU A 467 -9.11 10.64 15.01
N LEU A 468 -9.32 10.76 13.70
CA LEU A 468 -8.26 10.58 12.70
C LEU A 468 -7.06 11.49 12.96
N LYS A 469 -7.30 12.78 13.29
CA LYS A 469 -6.22 13.74 13.56
C LYS A 469 -5.47 13.44 14.85
N LEU A 470 -6.14 12.95 15.88
CA LEU A 470 -5.53 12.68 17.18
C LEU A 470 -4.92 11.28 17.30
N ALA A 471 -5.40 10.28 16.54
CA ALA A 471 -4.91 8.90 16.63
C ALA A 471 -3.39 8.79 16.40
N SER A 472 -2.84 9.57 15.47
CA SER A 472 -1.39 9.61 15.21
C SER A 472 -0.58 10.16 16.38
N LEU A 473 -1.16 11.07 17.16
CA LEU A 473 -0.57 11.61 18.39
C LEU A 473 -0.42 10.51 19.45
N TYR A 474 -1.51 9.77 19.68
CA TYR A 474 -1.53 8.64 20.62
C TYR A 474 -0.54 7.54 20.21
N SER A 475 -0.47 7.23 18.92
CA SER A 475 0.50 6.26 18.39
C SER A 475 1.94 6.72 18.64
N SER A 476 2.24 8.01 18.49
CA SER A 476 3.57 8.58 18.73
C SER A 476 3.98 8.57 20.22
N CYS A 477 3.00 8.64 21.13
CA CYS A 477 3.21 8.49 22.58
C CYS A 477 3.19 7.04 23.05
N ASN A 478 2.97 6.07 22.20
CA ASN A 478 2.70 4.69 22.59
C ASN A 478 1.54 4.58 23.61
N ARG A 479 0.47 5.37 23.41
CA ARG A 479 -0.70 5.44 24.29
C ARG A 479 -1.91 4.78 23.63
N GLN A 480 -2.74 4.13 24.45
CA GLN A 480 -4.05 3.61 24.04
C GLN A 480 -5.06 4.74 23.85
N LEU A 481 -5.93 4.60 22.87
CA LEU A 481 -7.17 5.37 22.76
C LEU A 481 -8.20 4.83 23.77
N LYS A 482 -8.86 5.73 24.49
CA LYS A 482 -9.89 5.37 25.46
C LYS A 482 -11.22 5.06 24.75
N TYR A 483 -12.06 4.27 25.40
CA TYR A 483 -13.42 3.94 24.94
C TYR A 483 -13.51 3.40 23.50
N PRO A 484 -12.65 2.43 23.11
CA PRO A 484 -12.52 2.05 21.69
C PRO A 484 -13.77 1.39 21.11
N VAL A 485 -14.59 0.72 21.92
CA VAL A 485 -15.84 0.08 21.46
C VAL A 485 -16.90 1.13 21.14
N GLU A 486 -17.09 2.13 22.02
CA GLU A 486 -18.02 3.25 21.79
C GLU A 486 -17.56 4.09 20.59
N ALA A 487 -16.25 4.36 20.49
CA ALA A 487 -15.66 5.06 19.35
C ALA A 487 -15.89 4.31 18.03
N MET A 488 -15.80 2.97 18.03
CA MET A 488 -16.11 2.15 16.84
C MET A 488 -17.58 2.26 16.44
N ARG A 489 -18.52 2.20 17.41
CA ARG A 489 -19.95 2.42 17.13
C ARG A 489 -20.22 3.79 16.51
N THR A 490 -19.50 4.82 16.97
CA THR A 490 -19.57 6.16 16.39
C THR A 490 -19.03 6.18 14.97
N CYS A 491 -17.88 5.55 14.69
CA CYS A 491 -17.34 5.46 13.32
C CYS A 491 -18.32 4.77 12.37
N VAL A 492 -18.87 3.62 12.77
CA VAL A 492 -19.88 2.89 11.98
C VAL A 492 -21.12 3.76 11.75
N GLY A 493 -21.62 4.41 12.80
CA GLY A 493 -22.77 5.31 12.68
C GLY A 493 -22.55 6.45 11.68
N VAL A 494 -21.34 7.03 11.65
CA VAL A 494 -21.02 8.11 10.68
C VAL A 494 -20.90 7.58 9.26
N ILE A 495 -20.32 6.38 9.06
CA ILE A 495 -20.25 5.75 7.72
C ILE A 495 -21.66 5.48 7.17
N LEU A 496 -22.59 5.10 8.02
CA LEU A 496 -23.99 4.82 7.68
C LEU A 496 -24.85 6.08 7.42
N LEU A 497 -24.38 7.29 7.76
CA LEU A 497 -25.11 8.51 7.42
C LEU A 497 -25.32 8.61 5.90
N ASP A 498 -26.55 8.95 5.49
CA ASP A 498 -26.91 9.00 4.09
C ASP A 498 -26.04 10.02 3.31
N ALA A 499 -25.71 9.68 2.10
CA ALA A 499 -24.97 10.55 1.18
C ALA A 499 -25.69 11.86 0.87
N ASP A 500 -27.02 11.90 0.98
CA ASP A 500 -27.86 13.08 0.70
C ASP A 500 -28.11 13.92 1.96
N GLU A 501 -28.12 13.30 3.14
CA GLU A 501 -28.21 14.00 4.43
C GLU A 501 -26.85 14.56 4.85
N TYR A 502 -25.78 13.91 4.43
CA TYR A 502 -24.41 14.30 4.68
C TYR A 502 -23.84 14.90 3.40
N SER A 503 -23.65 16.21 3.36
CA SER A 503 -23.06 16.88 2.22
C SER A 503 -21.59 16.49 2.08
N SER A 504 -21.31 15.32 1.48
CA SER A 504 -19.96 14.91 1.10
C SER A 504 -19.49 15.84 -0.01
N TYR A 505 -18.95 16.99 0.37
CA TYR A 505 -18.50 17.98 -0.60
C TYR A 505 -17.08 17.71 -1.06
N TYR A 506 -16.28 17.09 -0.18
CA TYR A 506 -14.88 16.75 -0.42
C TYR A 506 -14.63 15.26 -0.26
N MET A 507 -13.65 14.72 -0.98
CA MET A 507 -13.27 13.30 -0.90
C MET A 507 -12.88 12.87 0.53
N ASN A 508 -12.26 13.75 1.30
CA ASN A 508 -11.92 13.46 2.69
C ASN A 508 -13.14 13.21 3.58
N ASP A 509 -14.33 13.70 3.22
CA ASP A 509 -15.57 13.42 3.95
C ASP A 509 -15.96 11.95 3.86
N VAL A 510 -15.57 11.25 2.81
CA VAL A 510 -15.78 9.81 2.63
C VAL A 510 -14.64 9.00 3.25
N TYR A 511 -13.40 9.37 2.96
CA TYR A 511 -12.21 8.66 3.41
C TYR A 511 -12.02 8.69 4.93
N ASN A 512 -12.14 9.86 5.57
CA ASN A 512 -11.79 10.04 6.97
C ASN A 512 -12.59 9.15 7.92
N GLN A 513 -13.82 8.80 7.55
CA GLN A 513 -14.71 7.92 8.33
C GLN A 513 -14.09 6.53 8.49
N TRP A 514 -13.66 5.93 7.40
CA TRP A 514 -13.04 4.61 7.35
C TRP A 514 -11.62 4.62 7.94
N SER A 515 -10.85 5.65 7.63
CA SER A 515 -9.49 5.81 8.15
C SER A 515 -9.45 5.99 9.67
N ALA A 516 -10.43 6.68 10.23
CA ALA A 516 -10.59 6.80 11.68
C ALA A 516 -10.86 5.44 12.34
N ALA A 517 -11.79 4.64 11.78
CA ALA A 517 -12.10 3.30 12.27
C ALA A 517 -10.88 2.37 12.16
N SER A 518 -10.15 2.41 11.04
CA SER A 518 -8.93 1.63 10.84
C SER A 518 -7.84 2.02 11.84
N SER A 519 -7.62 3.32 12.09
CA SER A 519 -6.64 3.83 13.06
C SER A 519 -6.99 3.42 14.49
N LEU A 520 -8.27 3.43 14.82
CA LEU A 520 -8.78 2.98 16.12
C LEU A 520 -8.52 1.49 16.34
N LEU A 521 -8.80 0.66 15.33
CA LEU A 521 -8.51 -0.78 15.36
C LEU A 521 -7.02 -1.07 15.47
N ALA A 522 -6.18 -0.35 14.73
CA ALA A 522 -4.72 -0.50 14.81
C ALA A 522 -4.20 -0.20 16.22
N ASN A 523 -4.74 0.86 16.87
CA ASN A 523 -4.44 1.18 18.26
C ASN A 523 -4.95 0.06 19.20
N ALA A 524 -6.18 -0.41 19.02
CA ALA A 524 -6.76 -1.48 19.84
C ALA A 524 -5.99 -2.80 19.68
N LYS A 525 -5.55 -3.19 18.48
CA LYS A 525 -4.70 -4.37 18.25
C LYS A 525 -3.44 -4.35 19.12
N LYS A 526 -2.85 -3.17 19.30
CA LYS A 526 -1.63 -2.99 20.10
C LYS A 526 -1.88 -2.97 21.61
N TYR A 527 -2.93 -2.29 22.09
CA TYR A 527 -3.12 -1.99 23.51
C TYR A 527 -4.31 -2.73 24.16
N ASN A 528 -5.34 -3.06 23.39
CA ASN A 528 -6.57 -3.71 23.84
C ASN A 528 -6.96 -4.88 22.93
N PRO A 529 -6.06 -5.86 22.68
CA PRO A 529 -6.29 -6.91 21.69
C PRO A 529 -7.54 -7.77 21.97
N HIS A 530 -8.01 -7.79 23.22
CA HIS A 530 -9.22 -8.52 23.63
C HIS A 530 -10.53 -7.85 23.15
N LEU A 531 -10.50 -6.56 22.79
CA LEU A 531 -11.66 -5.81 22.27
C LEU A 531 -11.75 -5.83 20.75
N VAL A 532 -10.69 -6.21 20.05
CA VAL A 532 -10.63 -6.15 18.58
C VAL A 532 -11.75 -6.96 17.91
N ALA A 533 -12.03 -8.17 18.43
CA ALA A 533 -13.08 -9.01 17.88
C ALA A 533 -14.48 -8.36 18.03
N GLU A 534 -14.78 -7.74 19.19
CA GLU A 534 -16.04 -7.01 19.40
C GLU A 534 -16.15 -5.81 18.46
N MET A 535 -15.07 -5.06 18.30
CA MET A 535 -15.06 -3.88 17.41
C MET A 535 -15.25 -4.27 15.94
N GLN A 536 -14.64 -5.37 15.50
CA GLN A 536 -14.82 -5.89 14.15
C GLN A 536 -16.23 -6.44 13.92
N GLU A 537 -16.82 -7.09 14.91
CA GLU A 537 -18.21 -7.59 14.82
C GLU A 537 -19.21 -6.45 14.63
N ILE A 538 -19.05 -5.33 15.36
CA ILE A 538 -19.85 -4.12 15.16
C ILE A 538 -19.78 -3.62 13.69
N ALA A 539 -18.59 -3.68 13.07
CA ALA A 539 -18.43 -3.28 11.69
C ALA A 539 -19.02 -4.33 10.71
N LYS A 540 -18.80 -5.63 10.95
CA LYS A 540 -19.28 -6.73 10.09
C LYS A 540 -20.79 -6.80 10.02
N GLU A 541 -21.49 -6.59 11.15
CA GLU A 541 -22.96 -6.54 11.19
C GLU A 541 -23.56 -5.49 10.25
N ASN A 542 -22.81 -4.43 9.93
CA ASN A 542 -23.25 -3.30 9.11
C ASN A 542 -22.50 -3.20 7.77
N ALA A 543 -21.60 -4.11 7.47
CA ALA A 543 -20.66 -4.01 6.35
C ALA A 543 -21.32 -3.81 4.98
N PRO A 544 -22.37 -4.57 4.58
CA PRO A 544 -23.00 -4.38 3.27
C PRO A 544 -23.55 -2.97 3.08
N GLU A 545 -24.23 -2.42 4.09
CA GLU A 545 -24.80 -1.08 4.03
C GLU A 545 -23.72 0.02 4.09
N MET A 546 -22.71 -0.15 4.96
CA MET A 546 -21.55 0.75 5.03
C MET A 546 -20.83 0.87 3.68
N ILE A 547 -20.58 -0.26 3.03
CA ILE A 547 -19.90 -0.31 1.73
C ILE A 547 -20.79 0.29 0.63
N ALA A 548 -22.06 -0.12 0.55
CA ALA A 548 -23.01 0.42 -0.43
C ALA A 548 -23.17 1.94 -0.31
N ASN A 549 -23.27 2.46 0.93
CA ASN A 549 -23.32 3.90 1.15
C ASN A 549 -22.02 4.61 0.74
N SER A 550 -20.89 3.99 1.03
CA SER A 550 -19.58 4.52 0.62
C SER A 550 -19.42 4.58 -0.90
N ILE A 551 -19.88 3.56 -1.64
CA ILE A 551 -19.89 3.58 -3.10
C ILE A 551 -20.77 4.73 -3.63
N ARG A 552 -21.98 4.94 -3.06
CA ARG A 552 -22.84 6.08 -3.44
C ARG A 552 -22.16 7.43 -3.21
N LYS A 553 -21.41 7.57 -2.11
CA LYS A 553 -20.61 8.77 -1.82
C LYS A 553 -19.45 8.93 -2.80
N LEU A 554 -18.66 7.86 -3.04
CA LEU A 554 -17.52 7.86 -3.97
C LEU A 554 -17.92 8.17 -5.42
N ALA A 555 -19.08 7.70 -5.86
CA ALA A 555 -19.57 7.93 -7.22
C ALA A 555 -19.70 9.42 -7.58
N LYS A 556 -19.82 10.32 -6.58
CA LYS A 556 -19.87 11.77 -6.79
C LYS A 556 -18.49 12.36 -7.15
N PHE A 557 -17.41 11.64 -6.93
CA PHE A 557 -16.02 12.06 -7.12
C PHE A 557 -15.33 11.34 -8.28
N LYS A 558 -15.83 10.16 -8.68
CA LYS A 558 -15.23 9.33 -9.73
C LYS A 558 -15.35 10.03 -11.09
N GLN A 559 -14.23 10.05 -11.82
CA GLN A 559 -14.11 10.58 -13.17
C GLN A 559 -14.29 9.46 -14.22
N ALA A 560 -14.49 9.85 -15.48
CA ALA A 560 -14.69 8.89 -16.57
C ALA A 560 -13.45 8.03 -16.87
N ASP A 561 -12.27 8.49 -16.49
CA ASP A 561 -10.99 7.80 -16.63
C ASP A 561 -10.64 6.90 -15.43
N GLY A 562 -11.57 6.65 -14.51
CA GLY A 562 -11.38 5.82 -13.34
C GLY A 562 -10.74 6.51 -12.13
N THR A 563 -10.23 7.73 -12.29
CA THR A 563 -9.63 8.53 -11.21
C THR A 563 -10.68 9.26 -10.36
N PHE A 564 -10.24 9.99 -9.34
CA PHE A 564 -11.14 10.70 -8.42
C PHE A 564 -10.73 12.17 -8.29
N GLY A 565 -11.73 13.08 -8.32
CA GLY A 565 -11.54 14.49 -8.00
C GLY A 565 -11.76 14.77 -6.52
N TYR A 566 -11.04 15.73 -5.94
CA TYR A 566 -11.17 16.06 -4.51
C TYR A 566 -12.46 16.78 -4.16
N ILE A 567 -12.99 17.57 -5.08
CA ILE A 567 -14.30 18.20 -5.01
C ILE A 567 -15.26 17.37 -5.87
N GLN A 568 -16.55 17.35 -5.53
CA GLN A 568 -17.54 16.64 -6.34
C GLN A 568 -17.44 17.02 -7.82
N GLY A 569 -17.09 16.04 -8.65
CA GLY A 569 -17.00 16.19 -10.11
C GLY A 569 -15.76 16.93 -10.64
N THR A 570 -14.86 17.45 -9.78
CA THR A 570 -13.68 18.20 -10.23
C THR A 570 -12.46 17.94 -9.37
N SER A 571 -11.26 18.20 -9.91
CA SER A 571 -10.03 18.33 -9.10
C SER A 571 -10.12 19.53 -8.15
N SER A 572 -9.27 19.54 -7.10
CA SER A 572 -9.18 20.72 -6.23
C SER A 572 -8.23 21.74 -6.81
N PRO A 573 -8.63 23.00 -7.00
CA PRO A 573 -7.69 24.05 -7.43
C PRO A 573 -6.69 24.42 -6.33
N TYR A 574 -6.99 24.11 -5.06
CA TYR A 574 -6.13 24.45 -3.93
C TYR A 574 -5.95 23.28 -2.98
N THR A 575 -4.72 23.05 -2.49
CA THR A 575 -4.44 22.17 -1.37
C THR A 575 -3.65 22.89 -0.29
N GLN A 576 -4.14 22.86 0.94
CA GLN A 576 -3.55 23.59 2.09
C GLN A 576 -3.24 25.07 1.80
N GLY A 577 -4.07 25.70 0.98
CA GLY A 577 -3.99 27.13 0.66
C GLY A 577 -3.06 27.50 -0.51
N VAL A 578 -2.43 26.52 -1.18
CA VAL A 578 -1.63 26.74 -2.39
C VAL A 578 -2.35 26.28 -3.64
N HIS A 579 -2.13 26.96 -4.78
CA HIS A 579 -2.76 26.67 -6.05
C HIS A 579 -2.04 25.52 -6.76
N VAL A 580 -2.74 24.43 -7.06
CA VAL A 580 -2.15 23.18 -7.56
C VAL A 580 -2.76 22.67 -8.87
N SER A 581 -3.96 23.12 -9.24
CA SER A 581 -4.62 22.74 -10.49
C SER A 581 -5.63 23.80 -10.93
N LEU A 582 -6.23 23.61 -12.11
CA LEU A 582 -7.28 24.50 -12.60
C LEU A 582 -8.68 24.20 -12.03
N GLY A 583 -8.86 23.11 -11.28
CA GLY A 583 -10.16 22.70 -10.74
C GLY A 583 -11.15 22.25 -11.82
N LEU A 584 -10.66 21.58 -12.86
CA LEU A 584 -11.46 21.07 -13.97
C LEU A 584 -12.15 19.73 -13.64
N PRO A 585 -13.13 19.28 -14.47
CA PRO A 585 -13.67 17.93 -14.37
C PRO A 585 -12.61 16.87 -14.73
N GLU A 586 -11.81 16.52 -13.76
CA GLU A 586 -10.69 15.60 -13.85
C GLU A 586 -10.37 15.03 -12.46
N GLY A 587 -9.60 13.93 -12.39
CA GLY A 587 -9.07 13.42 -11.16
C GLY A 587 -7.84 14.18 -10.67
N ASP A 588 -7.56 14.05 -9.37
CA ASP A 588 -6.34 14.53 -8.77
C ASP A 588 -5.67 13.49 -7.87
N VAL A 589 -4.36 13.64 -7.68
CA VAL A 589 -3.54 12.65 -6.94
C VAL A 589 -4.02 12.51 -5.51
N ASN A 590 -4.38 13.61 -4.84
CA ASN A 590 -4.82 13.56 -3.45
C ASN A 590 -6.13 12.78 -3.29
N ALA A 591 -7.13 13.07 -4.13
CA ALA A 591 -8.42 12.37 -4.07
C ALA A 591 -8.29 10.89 -4.42
N THR A 592 -7.50 10.56 -5.44
CA THR A 592 -7.27 9.18 -5.87
C THR A 592 -6.55 8.39 -4.76
N ALA A 593 -5.56 8.99 -4.06
CA ALA A 593 -4.92 8.40 -2.89
C ALA A 593 -5.92 8.15 -1.73
N LEU A 594 -6.82 9.10 -1.48
CA LEU A 594 -7.83 8.97 -0.43
C LEU A 594 -8.85 7.88 -0.76
N ALA A 595 -9.30 7.79 -2.02
CA ALA A 595 -10.24 6.75 -2.48
C ALA A 595 -9.64 5.35 -2.34
N GLY A 596 -8.41 5.12 -2.82
CA GLY A 596 -7.71 3.84 -2.67
C GLY A 596 -7.44 3.50 -1.20
N SER A 597 -7.09 4.49 -0.38
CA SER A 597 -6.93 4.28 1.06
C SER A 597 -8.25 3.92 1.75
N MET A 598 -9.37 4.53 1.35
CA MET A 598 -10.69 4.16 1.86
C MET A 598 -11.05 2.71 1.49
N TYR A 599 -10.82 2.31 0.25
CA TYR A 599 -10.98 0.93 -0.21
C TYR A 599 -10.25 -0.05 0.70
N ARG A 600 -8.96 0.18 0.97
CA ARG A 600 -8.17 -0.68 1.88
C ARG A 600 -8.74 -0.72 3.30
N CYS A 601 -9.23 0.42 3.79
CA CYS A 601 -9.86 0.48 5.11
C CYS A 601 -11.10 -0.40 5.21
N CYS A 602 -11.87 -0.63 4.13
CA CYS A 602 -13.00 -1.56 4.14
C CYS A 602 -12.57 -2.96 4.58
N PHE A 603 -11.49 -3.50 4.01
CA PHE A 603 -10.97 -4.81 4.40
C PHE A 603 -10.40 -4.81 5.82
N THR A 604 -9.54 -3.85 6.14
CA THR A 604 -8.84 -3.82 7.43
C THR A 604 -9.76 -3.61 8.62
N VAL A 605 -10.83 -2.82 8.46
CA VAL A 605 -11.86 -2.59 9.50
C VAL A 605 -12.69 -3.85 9.71
N LEU A 606 -12.98 -4.59 8.67
CA LEU A 606 -13.69 -5.86 8.74
C LEU A 606 -12.79 -7.03 9.16
N GLY A 607 -11.47 -6.85 9.18
CA GLY A 607 -10.49 -7.84 9.65
C GLY A 607 -10.04 -8.83 8.62
N TYR A 608 -10.13 -8.48 7.32
CA TYR A 608 -9.67 -9.29 6.20
C TYR A 608 -8.38 -8.72 5.61
N ASP A 609 -7.63 -9.57 4.92
CA ASP A 609 -6.52 -9.15 4.09
C ASP A 609 -7.04 -8.37 2.87
N VAL A 610 -6.30 -7.36 2.46
CA VAL A 610 -6.72 -6.49 1.36
C VAL A 610 -6.51 -7.19 0.03
N VAL A 611 -7.57 -7.31 -0.76
CA VAL A 611 -7.45 -7.65 -2.18
C VAL A 611 -6.92 -6.42 -2.90
N MET A 612 -5.75 -6.53 -3.53
CA MET A 612 -5.09 -5.39 -4.17
C MET A 612 -5.81 -4.99 -5.46
N LEU A 613 -5.81 -3.69 -5.77
CA LEU A 613 -6.43 -3.14 -6.98
C LEU A 613 -5.55 -3.28 -8.24
N CYS A 614 -4.28 -3.55 -8.06
CA CYS A 614 -3.27 -3.68 -9.10
C CYS A 614 -2.49 -4.98 -8.88
N ASP A 615 -1.83 -5.44 -9.93
CA ASP A 615 -0.86 -6.53 -9.87
C ASP A 615 0.51 -6.11 -10.42
N TYR A 616 1.46 -7.05 -10.43
CA TYR A 616 2.83 -6.80 -10.89
C TYR A 616 2.93 -6.32 -12.36
N ARG A 617 1.95 -6.65 -13.23
CA ARG A 617 1.90 -6.21 -14.63
C ARG A 617 1.64 -4.70 -14.71
N ASP A 618 0.76 -4.21 -13.83
CA ASP A 618 0.49 -2.78 -13.69
C ASP A 618 1.77 -2.03 -13.26
N GLY A 619 2.46 -2.56 -12.27
CA GLY A 619 3.75 -2.02 -11.82
C GLY A 619 4.81 -2.01 -12.91
N ALA A 620 4.96 -3.12 -13.64
CA ALA A 620 5.90 -3.21 -14.75
C ALA A 620 5.59 -2.19 -15.86
N ARG A 621 4.30 -2.00 -16.19
CA ARG A 621 3.84 -1.03 -17.17
C ARG A 621 4.13 0.41 -16.73
N PHE A 622 3.86 0.73 -15.45
CA PHE A 622 4.21 2.01 -14.86
C PHE A 622 5.71 2.30 -14.95
N LEU A 623 6.54 1.36 -14.49
CA LEU A 623 8.00 1.51 -14.49
C LEU A 623 8.55 1.70 -15.90
N ALA A 624 8.06 0.94 -16.87
CA ALA A 624 8.45 1.08 -18.28
C ALA A 624 8.11 2.47 -18.83
N GLU A 625 6.93 3.02 -18.50
CA GLU A 625 6.51 4.33 -19.00
C GLU A 625 7.29 5.49 -18.36
N ILE A 626 7.53 5.48 -17.05
CA ILE A 626 8.34 6.54 -16.43
C ILE A 626 9.80 6.49 -16.90
N GLU A 627 10.35 5.30 -17.12
CA GLU A 627 11.70 5.12 -17.67
C GLU A 627 11.77 5.59 -19.12
N ARG A 628 10.78 5.27 -19.95
CA ARG A 628 10.67 5.77 -21.33
C ARG A 628 10.68 7.30 -21.36
N LYS A 629 9.84 7.96 -20.55
CA LYS A 629 9.79 9.44 -20.44
C LYS A 629 11.12 10.01 -19.98
N THR A 630 11.76 9.36 -19.01
CA THR A 630 13.06 9.78 -18.48
C THR A 630 14.15 9.66 -19.55
N ASN A 631 14.16 8.58 -20.33
CA ASN A 631 15.10 8.38 -21.43
C ASN A 631 14.86 9.34 -22.59
N GLU A 632 13.63 9.69 -22.90
CA GLU A 632 13.30 10.73 -23.90
C GLU A 632 13.80 12.10 -23.45
N ALA A 633 13.68 12.42 -22.15
CA ALA A 633 14.13 13.70 -21.62
C ALA A 633 15.66 13.84 -21.58
N TYR A 634 16.39 12.79 -21.21
CA TYR A 634 17.82 12.86 -20.92
C TYR A 634 18.70 12.04 -21.90
N GLY A 635 18.11 11.24 -22.78
CA GLY A 635 18.80 10.23 -23.58
C GLY A 635 18.99 8.93 -22.82
N THR A 636 19.08 7.80 -23.56
CA THR A 636 19.40 6.49 -22.97
C THR A 636 20.81 6.52 -22.39
N GLN A 637 20.97 6.15 -21.14
CA GLN A 637 22.31 5.84 -20.61
C GLN A 637 22.80 4.58 -21.35
N SER A 638 23.91 4.68 -22.06
CA SER A 638 24.63 3.47 -22.51
C SER A 638 25.17 2.79 -21.25
N GLU A 639 24.67 1.60 -20.95
CA GLU A 639 25.24 0.69 -19.94
C GLU A 639 26.73 0.45 -20.16
#